data_bc780af4be5a54e480921c583c3e3137
#
_entry.id   bc780af4be5a54e480921c583c3e3137
#
_cell.length_a   1.000
_cell.length_b   1.000
_cell.length_c   1.000
_cell.angle_alpha   90.00
_cell.angle_beta   90.00
_cell.angle_gamma   90.00
#
_symmetry.space_group_name_H-M   'P 1'
#
loop_
_entity.id
_entity.type
_entity.pdbx_description
1 polymer ?
#
loop_
_entity_poly.entity_id
_entity_poly.type
_entity_poly.pdbx_seq_one_letter_code
_entity_poly.pdbx_strand_id
1 'polypeptide(L)'
;MDYIRIRGARTHNLQRIDVDLPRDRLIVVTGLSGSGKSSLAFDTVYAEGQRRYVESLSAYARQFLSVMEKPDVDHIEGLSPAIAIEQKATSHNPRSTVGTVTEVYDYLRVLYARAGIPRCPDHGQDLAAQTVSQMVDQVLALPEGSSVVLLSPVVQERKGEHAEVFEKLRGQGYVRAWVDGMPVELDAVPALDPRRRHTIDAVVDRLRVRPDAAQRLAESFETALALGPGVARLAFADEPEREPVVFSNRYACTVCGYSLAELEPRVFSFNNPSGACGTCGGLGVQEYFDPARVVVNPTLSLAGGAVRGWDRRNAYYFQLIQSLARHFRFDIEAPWTDLPEAVRHLLLWGSGEERVEFRYFDARGGTARRSHPWEGIVPNLERRYRETESAAVREELAKYRGTRACVDCGGSRLNRSARHVFVAGRTLPEVAALSIAEARRFFASLRLDGWRGEVAGRLVREIADRLAFLSDVGLDYLTLDRSAETLSGGEAQRIRLASQIGSGLVGVMYILDEPSIGLHQRDNQRLLDTLIRLRDLGNTVLVVEHDEDAIRQADHVVDLGPGAGVHGGRVVAQGTPAEVEAAAESLTGQYLSGRRRIAVPAVRTPAQPGRAIRIEGATGNNLRDITVEFPLGLLTCVTGVSGSGKSTLVVDTLYRLAAASLNESGDSAAPCRATHGLDSIDRVIDIDQSPIGRTPRSNPATYTGLFGPIRELFAEVPEARARGYDPGRFSFNVRGGRCEACEGDGVIRVEMHFLPDAYVTCDACRGQRYNRETLEIRYKGRNISEVLGMTVEDAAEFFRNVPALRSRLDTLLETGLSYVRLGQNATTLSGGEAQRVKLSRELAKRSTGRTLYILDEPTTGLHFHDIEQLLGVLVRLRDEGNTIVVIEHNLDVIKTADWVIDMGPEGGDGGGQVIVTGTPEAVALDAESHTGRYLARVLAAGSGAATAKSKPAAAGTKAAAARGGRRAPSRRGG
;
A
#
# COMPACT_ATOMS: atom_id res chain seq x y z
N MET A 1 -7.35 27.59 -29.97
CA MET A 1 -8.59 27.60 -29.17
C MET A 1 -8.19 27.78 -27.73
N ASP A 2 -8.75 28.79 -27.06
CA ASP A 2 -8.35 29.14 -25.70
C ASP A 2 -9.20 28.46 -24.63
N TYR A 3 -10.24 27.74 -25.05
CA TYR A 3 -11.19 27.06 -24.17
C TYR A 3 -11.50 25.63 -24.65
N ILE A 4 -11.71 24.74 -23.69
CA ILE A 4 -12.40 23.46 -23.88
C ILE A 4 -13.89 23.75 -23.66
N ARG A 5 -14.70 23.57 -24.68
CA ARG A 5 -16.14 23.87 -24.64
C ARG A 5 -16.94 22.57 -24.58
N ILE A 6 -17.69 22.41 -23.53
CA ILE A 6 -18.56 21.27 -23.29
C ILE A 6 -20.02 21.76 -23.41
N ARG A 7 -20.83 21.06 -24.19
CA ARG A 7 -22.24 21.41 -24.38
C ARG A 7 -23.15 20.22 -24.18
N GLY A 8 -24.15 20.40 -23.31
CA GLY A 8 -25.20 19.41 -23.09
C GLY A 8 -24.73 18.13 -22.42
N ALA A 9 -23.77 18.17 -21.48
CA ALA A 9 -23.26 16.98 -20.77
C ALA A 9 -24.33 16.39 -19.83
N ARG A 10 -24.60 15.07 -20.00
CA ARG A 10 -25.66 14.32 -19.27
C ARG A 10 -25.11 13.03 -18.66
N THR A 11 -23.80 12.86 -18.62
CA THR A 11 -23.16 11.66 -18.07
C THR A 11 -23.57 11.48 -16.60
N HIS A 12 -24.08 10.31 -16.23
CA HIS A 12 -24.57 9.93 -14.89
C HIS A 12 -25.63 10.90 -14.34
N ASN A 13 -25.27 11.75 -13.37
CA ASN A 13 -26.18 12.69 -12.73
C ASN A 13 -26.10 14.12 -13.29
N LEU A 14 -25.26 14.37 -14.29
CA LEU A 14 -25.17 15.70 -14.91
C LEU A 14 -26.47 16.09 -15.61
N GLN A 15 -26.96 17.32 -15.35
CA GLN A 15 -28.24 17.79 -15.81
C GLN A 15 -28.11 18.67 -17.06
N ARG A 16 -27.57 18.11 -18.17
CA ARG A 16 -27.40 18.80 -19.46
C ARG A 16 -26.63 20.13 -19.28
N ILE A 17 -25.46 20.05 -18.68
CA ILE A 17 -24.65 21.24 -18.36
C ILE A 17 -23.80 21.69 -19.55
N ASP A 18 -23.65 23.02 -19.63
CA ASP A 18 -22.70 23.69 -20.52
C ASP A 18 -21.56 24.29 -19.69
N VAL A 19 -20.32 24.02 -20.06
CA VAL A 19 -19.12 24.48 -19.32
C VAL A 19 -18.04 24.90 -20.30
N ASP A 20 -17.40 26.02 -20.03
CA ASP A 20 -16.23 26.51 -20.76
C ASP A 20 -15.01 26.49 -19.81
N LEU A 21 -14.03 25.63 -20.09
CA LEU A 21 -12.80 25.46 -19.29
C LEU A 21 -11.64 26.12 -20.03
N PRO A 22 -10.94 27.11 -19.42
CA PRO A 22 -9.78 27.74 -20.05
C PRO A 22 -8.61 26.75 -20.17
N ARG A 23 -7.93 26.77 -21.34
CA ARG A 23 -6.74 25.95 -21.55
C ARG A 23 -5.50 26.56 -20.89
N ASP A 24 -4.48 25.71 -20.64
CA ASP A 24 -3.20 26.12 -20.09
C ASP A 24 -3.35 26.85 -18.73
N ARG A 25 -4.31 26.36 -17.93
CA ARG A 25 -4.68 26.85 -16.61
C ARG A 25 -4.84 25.73 -15.60
N LEU A 26 -4.72 26.10 -14.32
CA LEU A 26 -5.10 25.25 -13.20
C LEU A 26 -6.60 25.42 -12.93
N ILE A 27 -7.37 24.39 -13.21
CA ILE A 27 -8.83 24.37 -13.07
C ILE A 27 -9.19 23.43 -11.92
N VAL A 28 -9.96 23.92 -10.96
CA VAL A 28 -10.48 23.11 -9.86
C VAL A 28 -11.97 22.88 -10.04
N VAL A 29 -12.37 21.60 -10.05
CA VAL A 29 -13.78 21.18 -10.02
C VAL A 29 -14.13 20.81 -8.59
N THR A 30 -15.03 21.52 -7.96
CA THR A 30 -15.42 21.36 -6.56
C THR A 30 -16.94 21.19 -6.40
N GLY A 31 -17.42 21.01 -5.17
CA GLY A 31 -18.82 20.81 -4.81
C GLY A 31 -19.06 19.62 -3.90
N LEU A 32 -20.27 19.39 -3.44
CA LEU A 32 -20.63 18.30 -2.53
C LEU A 32 -20.23 16.92 -3.03
N SER A 33 -20.03 15.95 -2.10
CA SER A 33 -19.87 14.55 -2.47
C SER A 33 -21.10 14.07 -3.26
N GLY A 34 -20.88 13.40 -4.41
CA GLY A 34 -21.98 12.97 -5.31
C GLY A 34 -22.61 14.09 -6.15
N SER A 35 -22.03 15.31 -6.21
CA SER A 35 -22.56 16.42 -7.05
C SER A 35 -22.29 16.26 -8.55
N GLY A 36 -21.45 15.29 -8.97
CA GLY A 36 -21.14 15.04 -10.38
C GLY A 36 -19.73 15.48 -10.82
N LYS A 37 -18.83 15.80 -9.90
CA LYS A 37 -17.45 16.24 -10.18
C LYS A 37 -16.67 15.22 -11.03
N SER A 38 -16.62 13.97 -10.58
CA SER A 38 -15.92 12.89 -11.30
C SER A 38 -16.62 12.58 -12.62
N SER A 39 -17.97 12.68 -12.68
CA SER A 39 -18.73 12.53 -13.93
C SER A 39 -18.37 13.60 -14.99
N LEU A 40 -18.09 14.84 -14.58
CA LEU A 40 -17.60 15.86 -15.48
C LEU A 40 -16.12 15.64 -15.86
N ALA A 41 -15.24 15.49 -14.87
CA ALA A 41 -13.78 15.44 -15.10
C ALA A 41 -13.33 14.15 -15.78
N PHE A 42 -13.77 12.99 -15.25
CA PHE A 42 -13.30 11.67 -15.72
C PHE A 42 -14.26 11.06 -16.75
N ASP A 43 -15.55 10.90 -16.42
CA ASP A 43 -16.49 10.19 -17.29
C ASP A 43 -16.93 11.01 -18.51
N THR A 44 -16.65 12.33 -18.55
CA THR A 44 -16.94 13.18 -19.69
C THR A 44 -15.68 13.70 -20.37
N VAL A 45 -14.87 14.52 -19.69
CA VAL A 45 -13.72 15.20 -20.31
C VAL A 45 -12.60 14.24 -20.63
N TYR A 46 -12.16 13.41 -19.64
CA TYR A 46 -11.12 12.43 -19.85
C TYR A 46 -11.56 11.33 -20.82
N ALA A 47 -12.75 10.78 -20.63
CA ALA A 47 -13.26 9.70 -21.46
C ALA A 47 -13.30 10.08 -22.95
N GLU A 48 -13.78 11.28 -23.29
CA GLU A 48 -13.81 11.77 -24.67
C GLU A 48 -12.41 12.10 -25.19
N GLY A 49 -11.54 12.68 -24.36
CA GLY A 49 -10.14 12.97 -24.74
C GLY A 49 -9.38 11.68 -25.06
N GLN A 50 -9.49 10.66 -24.21
CA GLN A 50 -8.87 9.36 -24.39
C GLN A 50 -9.45 8.61 -25.59
N ARG A 51 -10.79 8.63 -25.77
CA ARG A 51 -11.48 8.00 -26.90
C ARG A 51 -10.95 8.55 -28.23
N ARG A 52 -10.90 9.89 -28.38
CA ARG A 52 -10.37 10.55 -29.61
C ARG A 52 -8.90 10.22 -29.84
N TYR A 53 -8.10 10.17 -28.78
CA TYR A 53 -6.69 9.79 -28.90
C TYR A 53 -6.56 8.34 -29.39
N VAL A 54 -7.27 7.39 -28.78
CA VAL A 54 -7.26 5.99 -29.21
C VAL A 54 -7.79 5.81 -30.63
N GLU A 55 -8.82 6.54 -31.03
CA GLU A 55 -9.33 6.51 -32.42
C GLU A 55 -8.32 7.01 -33.45
N SER A 56 -7.41 7.91 -33.07
CA SER A 56 -6.36 8.42 -33.94
C SER A 56 -5.22 7.39 -34.18
N LEU A 57 -5.14 6.34 -33.39
CA LEU A 57 -4.12 5.30 -33.46
C LEU A 57 -4.43 4.29 -34.61
N SER A 58 -3.41 3.54 -35.02
CA SER A 58 -3.57 2.46 -36.01
C SER A 58 -4.53 1.37 -35.50
N ALA A 59 -5.20 0.67 -36.44
CA ALA A 59 -6.11 -0.43 -36.10
C ALA A 59 -5.43 -1.54 -35.26
N TYR A 60 -4.14 -1.76 -35.46
CA TYR A 60 -3.35 -2.71 -34.67
C TYR A 60 -3.18 -2.23 -33.21
N ALA A 61 -2.80 -0.97 -32.99
CA ALA A 61 -2.63 -0.40 -31.64
C ALA A 61 -3.96 -0.38 -30.86
N ARG A 62 -5.08 -0.13 -31.54
CA ARG A 62 -6.43 -0.12 -30.94
C ARG A 62 -6.87 -1.48 -30.36
N GLN A 63 -6.33 -2.60 -30.89
CA GLN A 63 -6.65 -3.94 -30.36
C GLN A 63 -6.12 -4.19 -28.94
N PHE A 64 -5.10 -3.43 -28.52
CA PHE A 64 -4.47 -3.57 -27.20
C PHE A 64 -4.92 -2.52 -26.20
N LEU A 65 -5.77 -1.57 -26.60
CA LEU A 65 -6.24 -0.50 -25.75
C LEU A 65 -7.75 -0.62 -25.53
N SER A 66 -8.18 -0.50 -24.29
CA SER A 66 -9.60 -0.42 -23.97
C SER A 66 -10.17 0.88 -24.53
N VAL A 67 -11.18 0.78 -25.39
CA VAL A 67 -11.92 1.94 -25.86
C VAL A 67 -12.91 2.34 -24.78
N MET A 68 -12.79 3.57 -24.28
CA MET A 68 -13.77 4.11 -23.33
C MET A 68 -15.13 4.29 -24.01
N GLU A 69 -16.21 4.09 -23.24
CA GLU A 69 -17.56 4.37 -23.71
C GLU A 69 -17.68 5.85 -24.07
N LYS A 70 -18.44 6.13 -25.13
CA LYS A 70 -18.70 7.51 -25.54
C LYS A 70 -19.56 8.20 -24.46
N PRO A 71 -19.07 9.32 -23.88
CA PRO A 71 -19.87 10.04 -22.89
C PRO A 71 -21.17 10.61 -23.49
N ASP A 72 -22.19 10.71 -22.67
CA ASP A 72 -23.46 11.34 -23.08
C ASP A 72 -23.34 12.87 -23.05
N VAL A 73 -22.95 13.41 -24.19
CA VAL A 73 -22.70 14.83 -24.39
C VAL A 73 -23.05 15.22 -25.81
N ASP A 74 -23.65 16.43 -25.98
CA ASP A 74 -24.01 16.92 -27.31
C ASP A 74 -22.76 17.25 -28.14
N HIS A 75 -21.80 17.98 -27.56
CA HIS A 75 -20.56 18.39 -28.24
C HIS A 75 -19.45 18.73 -27.24
N ILE A 76 -18.20 18.35 -27.58
CA ILE A 76 -16.98 18.81 -26.89
C ILE A 76 -15.93 19.22 -27.93
N GLU A 77 -15.37 20.41 -27.78
CA GLU A 77 -14.26 20.91 -28.60
C GLU A 77 -13.09 21.42 -27.76
N GLY A 78 -11.90 21.54 -28.37
CA GLY A 78 -10.70 22.11 -27.75
C GLY A 78 -9.95 21.13 -26.83
N LEU A 79 -10.28 19.83 -26.82
CA LEU A 79 -9.57 18.82 -26.01
C LEU A 79 -8.13 18.64 -26.49
N SER A 80 -7.20 18.57 -25.52
CA SER A 80 -5.82 18.06 -25.69
C SER A 80 -5.77 16.56 -25.37
N PRO A 81 -4.70 15.86 -25.75
CA PRO A 81 -4.44 14.52 -25.21
C PRO A 81 -4.51 14.53 -23.68
N ALA A 82 -5.27 13.60 -23.11
CA ALA A 82 -5.59 13.59 -21.69
C ALA A 82 -4.86 12.48 -20.94
N ILE A 83 -4.33 12.80 -19.77
CA ILE A 83 -3.69 11.88 -18.83
C ILE A 83 -4.46 11.92 -17.51
N ALA A 84 -5.05 10.79 -17.10
CA ALA A 84 -5.72 10.68 -15.81
C ALA A 84 -4.79 10.13 -14.73
N ILE A 85 -4.85 10.76 -13.56
CA ILE A 85 -4.14 10.32 -12.35
C ILE A 85 -5.19 10.08 -11.27
N GLU A 86 -5.80 8.90 -11.33
CA GLU A 86 -6.84 8.47 -10.38
C GLU A 86 -6.24 7.93 -9.09
N GLN A 87 -7.02 7.99 -8.03
CA GLN A 87 -6.68 7.40 -6.73
C GLN A 87 -6.74 5.87 -6.74
N LYS A 88 -7.49 5.26 -7.67
CA LYS A 88 -7.74 3.82 -7.72
C LYS A 88 -6.50 3.01 -8.13
N ALA A 89 -6.36 1.88 -7.45
CA ALA A 89 -5.50 0.73 -7.72
C ALA A 89 -3.98 0.99 -7.66
N THR A 90 -3.43 0.72 -6.51
CA THR A 90 -2.06 0.20 -6.41
C THR A 90 -1.93 -1.06 -7.26
N SER A 91 -0.79 -1.21 -7.93
CA SER A 91 -0.47 -2.46 -8.61
C SER A 91 -0.49 -3.61 -7.60
N HIS A 92 -1.33 -4.62 -7.82
CA HIS A 92 -1.32 -5.86 -7.03
C HIS A 92 -0.17 -6.81 -7.41
N ASN A 93 0.82 -6.31 -8.14
CA ASN A 93 1.99 -7.09 -8.48
C ASN A 93 3.03 -7.01 -7.34
N PRO A 94 3.31 -8.12 -6.63
CA PRO A 94 4.22 -8.14 -5.48
C PRO A 94 5.68 -7.82 -5.86
N ARG A 95 6.00 -7.78 -7.15
CA ARG A 95 7.31 -7.37 -7.67
C ARG A 95 7.41 -5.88 -7.97
N SER A 96 6.32 -5.12 -7.90
CA SER A 96 6.35 -3.67 -8.09
C SER A 96 6.88 -2.98 -6.83
N THR A 97 7.84 -2.07 -7.00
CA THR A 97 8.38 -1.21 -5.94
C THR A 97 8.29 0.25 -6.34
N VAL A 98 8.46 1.17 -5.38
CA VAL A 98 8.55 2.60 -5.67
C VAL A 98 9.60 2.84 -6.77
N GLY A 99 10.79 2.25 -6.64
CA GLY A 99 11.88 2.41 -7.63
C GLY A 99 11.52 1.91 -9.02
N THR A 100 10.75 0.81 -9.15
CA THR A 100 10.35 0.30 -10.47
C THR A 100 9.22 1.09 -11.10
N VAL A 101 8.26 1.57 -10.32
CA VAL A 101 7.14 2.39 -10.81
C VAL A 101 7.62 3.77 -11.27
N THR A 102 8.66 4.30 -10.63
CA THR A 102 9.27 5.61 -10.96
C THR A 102 10.38 5.51 -12.00
N GLU A 103 10.69 4.32 -12.52
CA GLU A 103 11.80 4.02 -13.42
C GLU A 103 13.20 4.30 -12.83
N VAL A 104 13.30 4.82 -11.60
CA VAL A 104 14.60 5.07 -10.94
C VAL A 104 15.41 3.79 -10.86
N TYR A 105 14.77 2.65 -10.57
CA TYR A 105 15.42 1.35 -10.49
C TYR A 105 16.03 0.91 -11.84
N ASP A 106 15.45 1.30 -12.97
CA ASP A 106 15.97 0.98 -14.29
C ASP A 106 17.28 1.73 -14.57
N TYR A 107 17.37 2.98 -14.19
CA TYR A 107 18.62 3.75 -14.25
C TYR A 107 19.67 3.22 -13.27
N LEU A 108 19.26 2.82 -12.06
CA LEU A 108 20.15 2.20 -11.08
C LEU A 108 20.77 0.90 -11.62
N ARG A 109 19.97 0.02 -12.25
CA ARG A 109 20.48 -1.21 -12.89
C ARG A 109 21.56 -0.91 -13.93
N VAL A 110 21.34 0.10 -14.75
CA VAL A 110 22.31 0.51 -15.76
C VAL A 110 23.57 1.11 -15.12
N LEU A 111 23.40 1.94 -14.08
CA LEU A 111 24.52 2.53 -13.35
C LEU A 111 25.42 1.45 -12.73
N TYR A 112 24.82 0.46 -12.04
CA TYR A 112 25.58 -0.64 -11.42
C TYR A 112 26.21 -1.56 -12.45
N ALA A 113 25.59 -1.78 -13.58
CA ALA A 113 26.15 -2.58 -14.68
C ALA A 113 27.34 -1.89 -15.37
N ARG A 114 27.33 -0.55 -15.46
CA ARG A 114 28.34 0.20 -16.22
C ARG A 114 29.45 0.79 -15.35
N ALA A 115 29.13 1.23 -14.14
CA ALA A 115 30.09 1.89 -13.25
C ALA A 115 30.40 1.10 -11.97
N GLY A 116 29.71 -0.01 -11.74
CA GLY A 116 29.87 -0.83 -10.54
C GLY A 116 31.19 -1.59 -10.48
N ILE A 117 31.69 -1.79 -9.27
CA ILE A 117 32.87 -2.59 -8.95
C ILE A 117 32.37 -3.88 -8.27
N PRO A 118 32.45 -5.05 -8.95
CA PRO A 118 32.08 -6.31 -8.34
C PRO A 118 33.13 -6.76 -7.34
N ARG A 119 32.68 -7.34 -6.22
CA ARG A 119 33.54 -7.92 -5.17
C ARG A 119 33.23 -9.39 -4.94
N CYS A 120 34.23 -10.12 -4.53
CA CYS A 120 34.05 -11.51 -4.12
C CYS A 120 33.15 -11.58 -2.88
N PRO A 121 32.05 -12.34 -2.89
CA PRO A 121 31.17 -12.46 -1.72
C PRO A 121 31.83 -13.08 -0.49
N ASP A 122 32.89 -13.88 -0.67
CA ASP A 122 33.58 -14.61 0.41
C ASP A 122 34.82 -13.87 0.92
N HIS A 123 35.53 -13.15 0.03
CA HIS A 123 36.82 -12.51 0.37
C HIS A 123 36.78 -10.99 0.34
N GLY A 124 35.72 -10.36 -0.17
CA GLY A 124 35.57 -8.91 -0.24
C GLY A 124 36.52 -8.21 -1.22
N GLN A 125 37.38 -8.97 -1.94
CA GLN A 125 38.31 -8.43 -2.94
C GLN A 125 37.58 -7.95 -4.18
N ASP A 126 38.06 -6.85 -4.77
CA ASP A 126 37.56 -6.34 -6.03
C ASP A 126 37.86 -7.35 -7.16
N LEU A 127 36.81 -7.67 -7.93
CA LEU A 127 36.96 -8.55 -9.10
C LEU A 127 37.28 -7.70 -10.31
N ALA A 128 38.41 -8.00 -10.99
CA ALA A 128 38.85 -7.29 -12.20
C ALA A 128 38.89 -8.24 -13.40
N ALA A 129 38.40 -7.77 -14.54
CA ALA A 129 38.62 -8.41 -15.83
C ALA A 129 39.90 -7.82 -16.44
N GLN A 130 40.80 -8.67 -16.86
CA GLN A 130 42.04 -8.29 -17.51
C GLN A 130 41.97 -8.52 -19.02
N THR A 131 42.51 -7.62 -19.81
CA THR A 131 42.68 -7.88 -21.25
C THR A 131 43.87 -8.81 -21.47
N VAL A 132 43.87 -9.57 -22.55
CA VAL A 132 44.99 -10.44 -22.89
C VAL A 132 46.32 -9.66 -22.95
N SER A 133 46.33 -8.43 -23.45
CA SER A 133 47.50 -7.57 -23.45
C SER A 133 48.02 -7.28 -22.07
N GLN A 134 47.13 -6.96 -21.11
CA GLN A 134 47.52 -6.73 -19.70
C GLN A 134 48.07 -7.99 -19.03
N MET A 135 47.55 -9.19 -19.38
CA MET A 135 48.05 -10.46 -18.88
C MET A 135 49.45 -10.73 -19.39
N VAL A 136 49.67 -10.49 -20.71
CA VAL A 136 50.97 -10.61 -21.36
C VAL A 136 52.00 -9.65 -20.73
N ASP A 137 51.62 -8.37 -20.55
CA ASP A 137 52.51 -7.37 -19.94
C ASP A 137 52.93 -7.76 -18.51
N GLN A 138 52.02 -8.33 -17.72
CA GLN A 138 52.33 -8.83 -16.37
C GLN A 138 53.28 -10.03 -16.38
N VAL A 139 53.14 -10.94 -17.35
CA VAL A 139 54.08 -12.07 -17.47
C VAL A 139 55.44 -11.60 -17.95
N LEU A 140 55.48 -10.65 -18.89
CA LEU A 140 56.75 -10.10 -19.40
C LEU A 140 57.49 -9.24 -18.33
N ALA A 141 56.79 -8.72 -17.32
CA ALA A 141 57.39 -8.01 -16.19
C ALA A 141 58.09 -8.95 -15.19
N LEU A 142 57.94 -10.28 -15.31
CA LEU A 142 58.67 -11.24 -14.51
C LEU A 142 60.18 -11.26 -14.94
N PRO A 143 61.06 -11.74 -14.07
CA PRO A 143 62.47 -11.84 -14.43
C PRO A 143 62.71 -12.64 -15.70
N GLU A 144 63.57 -12.09 -16.61
CA GLU A 144 63.88 -12.73 -17.85
C GLU A 144 64.51 -14.13 -17.64
N GLY A 145 64.08 -15.14 -18.36
CA GLY A 145 64.48 -16.53 -18.22
C GLY A 145 63.67 -17.36 -17.27
N SER A 146 62.74 -16.80 -16.49
CA SER A 146 61.79 -17.54 -15.66
C SER A 146 61.04 -18.57 -16.46
N SER A 147 60.98 -19.81 -15.95
CA SER A 147 60.24 -20.93 -16.59
C SER A 147 58.80 -20.95 -16.05
N VAL A 148 57.85 -20.70 -16.92
CA VAL A 148 56.42 -20.62 -16.56
C VAL A 148 55.59 -21.65 -17.35
N VAL A 149 54.50 -22.10 -16.72
CA VAL A 149 53.53 -23.02 -17.27
C VAL A 149 52.18 -22.35 -17.26
N LEU A 150 51.55 -22.18 -18.43
CA LEU A 150 50.21 -21.63 -18.54
C LEU A 150 49.19 -22.77 -18.50
N LEU A 151 48.32 -22.69 -17.56
CA LEU A 151 47.30 -23.67 -17.22
C LEU A 151 45.90 -23.13 -17.46
N SER A 152 44.99 -23.98 -17.90
CA SER A 152 43.56 -23.67 -17.99
C SER A 152 42.76 -24.55 -17.05
N PRO A 153 42.04 -24.02 -16.06
CA PRO A 153 41.21 -24.79 -15.13
C PRO A 153 39.95 -25.32 -15.82
N VAL A 154 39.88 -26.66 -16.01
CA VAL A 154 38.77 -27.37 -16.64
C VAL A 154 37.83 -28.01 -15.63
N VAL A 155 38.34 -28.43 -14.49
CA VAL A 155 37.55 -28.92 -13.33
C VAL A 155 38.09 -28.24 -12.06
N GLN A 156 37.18 -27.71 -11.25
CA GLN A 156 37.52 -27.05 -9.97
C GLN A 156 36.68 -27.64 -8.85
N GLU A 157 37.34 -28.24 -7.86
CA GLU A 157 36.76 -28.77 -6.62
C GLU A 157 35.46 -29.60 -6.84
N ARG A 158 35.44 -30.45 -7.88
CA ARG A 158 34.26 -31.28 -8.22
C ARG A 158 34.54 -32.76 -7.94
N LYS A 159 33.53 -33.47 -7.41
CA LYS A 159 33.61 -34.93 -7.20
C LYS A 159 33.39 -35.64 -8.53
N GLY A 160 34.09 -36.74 -8.72
CA GLY A 160 33.95 -37.58 -9.91
C GLY A 160 35.27 -38.15 -10.41
N GLU A 161 35.24 -39.15 -11.26
CA GLU A 161 36.43 -39.75 -11.91
C GLU A 161 36.94 -38.89 -13.08
N HIS A 162 36.10 -38.01 -13.63
CA HIS A 162 36.37 -37.06 -14.72
C HIS A 162 36.99 -37.66 -15.98
N ALA A 163 36.79 -38.98 -16.26
CA ALA A 163 37.35 -39.70 -17.42
C ALA A 163 36.99 -38.98 -18.76
N GLU A 164 35.75 -38.51 -18.91
CA GLU A 164 35.31 -37.79 -20.11
C GLU A 164 36.10 -36.49 -20.36
N VAL A 165 36.53 -35.81 -19.28
CA VAL A 165 37.31 -34.56 -19.35
C VAL A 165 38.68 -34.86 -19.92
N PHE A 166 39.34 -35.95 -19.46
CA PHE A 166 40.65 -36.37 -19.98
C PHE A 166 40.57 -36.83 -21.41
N GLU A 167 39.51 -37.57 -21.82
CA GLU A 167 39.29 -37.93 -23.23
C GLU A 167 39.07 -36.70 -24.13
N LYS A 168 38.32 -35.74 -23.69
CA LYS A 168 38.12 -34.50 -24.39
C LYS A 168 39.40 -33.71 -24.60
N LEU A 169 40.23 -33.58 -23.56
CA LEU A 169 41.52 -32.90 -23.63
C LEU A 169 42.48 -33.63 -24.59
N ARG A 170 42.55 -34.98 -24.56
CA ARG A 170 43.30 -35.78 -25.52
C ARG A 170 42.85 -35.57 -26.95
N GLY A 171 41.52 -35.58 -27.17
CA GLY A 171 40.93 -35.34 -28.49
C GLY A 171 41.19 -33.94 -29.04
N GLN A 172 41.46 -32.97 -28.19
CA GLN A 172 41.86 -31.61 -28.56
C GLN A 172 43.39 -31.42 -28.72
N GLY A 173 44.17 -32.49 -28.51
CA GLY A 173 45.62 -32.46 -28.74
C GLY A 173 46.47 -32.05 -27.55
N TYR A 174 45.87 -31.92 -26.37
CA TYR A 174 46.64 -31.66 -25.12
C TYR A 174 47.38 -32.93 -24.69
N VAL A 175 48.58 -32.75 -24.17
CA VAL A 175 49.48 -33.86 -23.76
C VAL A 175 49.52 -33.99 -22.24
N ARG A 176 49.35 -32.86 -21.51
CA ARG A 176 49.55 -32.81 -20.05
C ARG A 176 48.41 -32.05 -19.35
N ALA A 177 48.16 -32.44 -18.10
CA ALA A 177 47.31 -31.74 -17.17
C ALA A 177 47.93 -31.72 -15.78
N TRP A 178 47.45 -30.79 -14.95
CA TRP A 178 47.72 -30.85 -13.51
C TRP A 178 46.48 -31.38 -12.84
N VAL A 179 46.62 -32.41 -12.03
CA VAL A 179 45.56 -33.00 -11.21
C VAL A 179 45.88 -32.80 -9.76
N ASP A 180 45.04 -32.06 -9.04
CA ASP A 180 45.26 -31.72 -7.63
C ASP A 180 46.67 -31.12 -7.36
N GLY A 181 47.13 -30.26 -8.27
CA GLY A 181 48.42 -29.59 -8.21
C GLY A 181 49.61 -30.41 -8.72
N MET A 182 49.43 -31.66 -9.11
CA MET A 182 50.49 -32.54 -9.59
C MET A 182 50.42 -32.69 -11.13
N PRO A 183 51.56 -32.55 -11.84
CA PRO A 183 51.61 -32.73 -13.29
C PRO A 183 51.46 -34.21 -13.66
N VAL A 184 50.56 -34.49 -14.62
CA VAL A 184 50.21 -35.82 -15.12
C VAL A 184 50.20 -35.81 -16.64
N GLU A 185 50.70 -36.86 -17.26
CA GLU A 185 50.58 -37.08 -18.70
C GLU A 185 49.17 -37.65 -19.00
N LEU A 186 48.46 -37.07 -20.00
CA LEU A 186 47.10 -37.47 -20.28
C LEU A 186 46.96 -38.91 -20.78
N ASP A 187 48.05 -39.54 -21.27
CA ASP A 187 48.08 -40.97 -21.65
C ASP A 187 48.25 -41.91 -20.43
N ALA A 188 48.67 -41.38 -19.28
CA ALA A 188 48.94 -42.17 -18.08
C ALA A 188 48.24 -41.60 -16.82
N VAL A 189 47.01 -41.10 -16.97
CA VAL A 189 46.23 -40.52 -15.86
C VAL A 189 45.83 -41.63 -14.90
N PRO A 190 46.14 -41.52 -13.58
CA PRO A 190 45.69 -42.48 -12.60
C PRO A 190 44.12 -42.36 -12.42
N ALA A 191 43.48 -43.47 -12.07
CA ALA A 191 42.04 -43.47 -11.77
C ALA A 191 41.78 -42.59 -10.54
N LEU A 192 40.93 -41.59 -10.69
CA LEU A 192 40.57 -40.65 -9.61
C LEU A 192 39.48 -41.22 -8.71
N ASP A 193 39.53 -40.90 -7.41
CA ASP A 193 38.51 -41.34 -6.45
C ASP A 193 37.20 -40.54 -6.66
N PRO A 194 36.09 -41.20 -7.06
CA PRO A 194 34.81 -40.50 -7.34
C PRO A 194 34.20 -39.83 -6.12
N ARG A 195 34.67 -40.12 -4.92
CA ARG A 195 34.16 -39.52 -3.66
C ARG A 195 34.92 -38.28 -3.24
N ARG A 196 36.15 -38.07 -3.75
CA ARG A 196 36.98 -36.89 -3.50
C ARG A 196 36.69 -35.76 -4.48
N ARG A 197 36.98 -34.55 -4.06
CA ARG A 197 36.95 -33.39 -4.95
C ARG A 197 38.28 -33.28 -5.65
N HIS A 198 38.24 -33.07 -6.96
CA HIS A 198 39.44 -32.95 -7.78
C HIS A 198 39.45 -31.61 -8.49
N THR A 199 40.67 -31.08 -8.69
CA THR A 199 40.95 -29.91 -9.54
C THR A 199 41.83 -30.37 -10.69
N ILE A 200 41.37 -30.08 -11.93
CA ILE A 200 42.10 -30.46 -13.14
C ILE A 200 42.36 -29.20 -13.96
N ASP A 201 43.63 -28.90 -14.16
CA ASP A 201 44.09 -27.80 -15.01
C ASP A 201 44.78 -28.38 -16.25
N ALA A 202 44.30 -28.02 -17.45
CA ALA A 202 44.99 -28.41 -18.71
C ALA A 202 46.26 -27.57 -18.89
N VAL A 203 47.38 -28.19 -19.27
CA VAL A 203 48.62 -27.44 -19.61
C VAL A 203 48.45 -26.94 -21.05
N VAL A 204 48.36 -25.62 -21.22
CA VAL A 204 48.19 -25.00 -22.53
C VAL A 204 49.54 -24.69 -23.17
N ASP A 205 50.45 -24.10 -22.37
CA ASP A 205 51.76 -23.78 -22.89
C ASP A 205 52.83 -23.85 -21.78
N ARG A 206 54.10 -24.08 -22.14
CA ARG A 206 55.26 -24.04 -21.29
C ARG A 206 56.36 -23.24 -21.98
N LEU A 207 56.72 -22.12 -21.37
CA LEU A 207 57.68 -21.20 -21.99
C LEU A 207 58.64 -20.56 -20.97
N ARG A 208 59.68 -19.94 -21.48
CA ARG A 208 60.56 -19.07 -20.71
C ARG A 208 60.23 -17.62 -21.02
N VAL A 209 60.17 -16.80 -19.99
CA VAL A 209 59.89 -15.37 -20.16
C VAL A 209 61.02 -14.69 -20.94
N ARG A 210 60.67 -14.12 -22.08
CA ARG A 210 61.57 -13.38 -22.97
C ARG A 210 60.80 -12.23 -23.63
N PRO A 211 61.42 -11.12 -24.02
CA PRO A 211 60.73 -9.99 -24.66
C PRO A 211 60.07 -10.34 -25.99
N ASP A 212 60.61 -11.32 -26.73
CA ASP A 212 60.08 -11.82 -28.03
C ASP A 212 58.92 -12.79 -27.88
N ALA A 213 58.54 -13.19 -26.69
CA ALA A 213 57.48 -14.17 -26.44
C ALA A 213 56.07 -13.53 -26.42
N ALA A 214 55.91 -12.23 -26.62
CA ALA A 214 54.65 -11.51 -26.45
C ALA A 214 53.49 -12.08 -27.29
N GLN A 215 53.73 -12.33 -28.60
CA GLN A 215 52.73 -12.88 -29.49
C GLN A 215 52.33 -14.29 -29.09
N ARG A 216 53.29 -15.16 -28.76
CA ARG A 216 53.00 -16.53 -28.32
C ARG A 216 52.23 -16.57 -27.00
N LEU A 217 52.59 -15.70 -26.06
CA LEU A 217 51.85 -15.55 -24.82
C LEU A 217 50.41 -15.12 -25.04
N ALA A 218 50.17 -14.17 -25.95
CA ALA A 218 48.81 -13.73 -26.31
C ALA A 218 47.95 -14.89 -26.86
N GLU A 219 48.47 -15.64 -27.83
CA GLU A 219 47.81 -16.80 -28.41
C GLU A 219 47.56 -17.91 -27.36
N SER A 220 48.54 -18.14 -26.47
CA SER A 220 48.40 -19.11 -25.40
C SER A 220 47.40 -18.70 -24.35
N PHE A 221 47.32 -17.38 -23.98
CA PHE A 221 46.28 -16.87 -23.12
C PHE A 221 44.90 -16.98 -23.74
N GLU A 222 44.71 -16.59 -25.00
CA GLU A 222 43.45 -16.75 -25.71
C GLU A 222 42.98 -18.22 -25.69
N THR A 223 43.89 -19.16 -25.94
CA THR A 223 43.61 -20.59 -25.90
C THR A 223 43.24 -21.04 -24.47
N ALA A 224 43.98 -20.61 -23.47
CA ALA A 224 43.72 -20.97 -22.07
C ALA A 224 42.39 -20.45 -21.57
N LEU A 225 42.07 -19.19 -21.91
CA LEU A 225 40.79 -18.55 -21.53
C LEU A 225 39.57 -19.14 -22.26
N ALA A 226 39.76 -19.58 -23.50
CA ALA A 226 38.68 -20.24 -24.28
C ALA A 226 38.43 -21.69 -23.83
N LEU A 227 39.48 -22.42 -23.41
CA LEU A 227 39.35 -23.80 -22.95
C LEU A 227 38.65 -23.87 -21.57
N GLY A 228 39.01 -22.94 -20.67
CA GLY A 228 38.47 -22.85 -19.34
C GLY A 228 37.31 -21.87 -19.24
N PRO A 229 36.82 -21.59 -18.01
CA PRO A 229 35.72 -20.62 -17.80
C PRO A 229 36.13 -19.14 -17.88
N GLY A 230 37.09 -18.79 -18.77
CA GLY A 230 37.68 -17.44 -18.88
C GLY A 230 38.74 -17.15 -17.81
N VAL A 231 39.32 -18.17 -17.27
CA VAL A 231 40.41 -18.10 -16.26
C VAL A 231 41.63 -18.84 -16.77
N ALA A 232 42.80 -18.29 -16.58
CA ALA A 232 44.11 -18.93 -16.81
C ALA A 232 44.94 -18.84 -15.54
N ARG A 233 45.82 -19.82 -15.32
CA ARG A 233 46.72 -19.86 -14.19
C ARG A 233 48.17 -19.94 -14.71
N LEU A 234 49.05 -19.16 -14.13
CA LEU A 234 50.46 -19.20 -14.46
C LEU A 234 51.24 -19.82 -13.27
N ALA A 235 51.72 -21.02 -13.47
CA ALA A 235 52.56 -21.72 -12.49
C ALA A 235 54.04 -21.52 -12.81
N PHE A 236 54.91 -21.59 -11.81
CA PHE A 236 56.35 -21.42 -11.94
C PHE A 236 57.00 -22.80 -11.90
N ALA A 237 57.62 -23.19 -13.03
CA ALA A 237 58.23 -24.52 -13.15
C ALA A 237 59.50 -24.66 -12.26
N ASP A 238 60.19 -23.56 -12.02
CA ASP A 238 61.41 -23.50 -11.22
C ASP A 238 61.11 -23.32 -9.70
N GLU A 239 59.86 -22.98 -9.35
CA GLU A 239 59.39 -22.72 -7.96
C GLU A 239 58.03 -23.41 -7.74
N PRO A 240 57.95 -24.74 -7.65
CA PRO A 240 56.70 -25.48 -7.59
C PRO A 240 55.89 -25.22 -6.34
N GLU A 241 56.45 -24.71 -5.25
CA GLU A 241 55.79 -24.32 -4.00
C GLU A 241 55.13 -22.94 -4.08
N ARG A 242 55.45 -22.18 -5.13
CA ARG A 242 54.87 -20.85 -5.33
C ARG A 242 53.45 -20.94 -5.89
N GLU A 243 52.54 -20.24 -5.24
CA GLU A 243 51.14 -20.20 -5.69
C GLU A 243 51.05 -19.68 -7.14
N PRO A 244 50.26 -20.33 -8.01
CA PRO A 244 50.04 -19.88 -9.37
C PRO A 244 49.40 -18.49 -9.42
N VAL A 245 49.88 -17.63 -10.29
CA VAL A 245 49.22 -16.33 -10.58
C VAL A 245 47.96 -16.58 -11.41
N VAL A 246 46.80 -16.09 -10.95
CA VAL A 246 45.53 -16.26 -11.63
C VAL A 246 45.22 -15.05 -12.49
N PHE A 247 44.93 -15.28 -13.76
CA PHE A 247 44.48 -14.32 -14.76
C PHE A 247 43.07 -14.61 -15.16
N SER A 248 42.28 -13.58 -15.43
CA SER A 248 40.93 -13.78 -15.91
C SER A 248 40.48 -12.66 -16.84
N ASN A 249 39.84 -13.02 -17.95
CA ASN A 249 39.16 -12.08 -18.82
C ASN A 249 37.70 -11.81 -18.35
N ARG A 250 37.30 -12.42 -17.22
CA ARG A 250 36.05 -12.22 -16.50
C ARG A 250 36.33 -11.65 -15.12
N TYR A 251 35.28 -11.16 -14.47
CA TYR A 251 35.38 -10.73 -13.07
C TYR A 251 35.56 -11.96 -12.15
N ALA A 252 36.79 -12.30 -11.80
CA ALA A 252 37.08 -13.48 -10.99
C ALA A 252 37.90 -13.17 -9.75
N CYS A 253 37.60 -13.91 -8.65
CA CYS A 253 38.36 -13.86 -7.43
C CYS A 253 39.62 -14.73 -7.56
N THR A 254 40.79 -14.16 -7.26
CA THR A 254 42.08 -14.86 -7.32
C THR A 254 42.22 -15.90 -6.21
N VAL A 255 41.44 -15.81 -5.12
CA VAL A 255 41.54 -16.71 -3.96
C VAL A 255 40.66 -17.95 -4.11
N CYS A 256 39.36 -17.77 -4.41
CA CYS A 256 38.41 -18.89 -4.44
C CYS A 256 37.92 -19.28 -5.84
N GLY A 257 38.35 -18.55 -6.88
CA GLY A 257 37.88 -18.77 -8.26
C GLY A 257 36.44 -18.36 -8.51
N TYR A 258 35.73 -17.71 -7.55
CA TYR A 258 34.40 -17.16 -7.77
C TYR A 258 34.45 -16.17 -8.94
N SER A 259 33.59 -16.37 -9.95
CA SER A 259 33.60 -15.53 -11.14
C SER A 259 32.21 -15.04 -11.54
N LEU A 260 32.15 -13.82 -12.05
CA LEU A 260 31.00 -13.21 -12.68
C LEU A 260 31.19 -13.19 -14.19
N ALA A 261 30.20 -13.63 -14.96
CA ALA A 261 30.33 -13.70 -16.41
C ALA A 261 30.40 -12.30 -17.04
N GLU A 262 29.43 -11.48 -16.79
CA GLU A 262 29.35 -10.09 -17.25
C GLU A 262 28.45 -9.26 -16.34
N LEU A 263 28.74 -7.96 -16.24
CA LEU A 263 27.87 -6.99 -15.54
C LEU A 263 26.89 -6.39 -16.55
N GLU A 264 25.74 -7.05 -16.72
CA GLU A 264 24.65 -6.55 -17.54
C GLU A 264 23.51 -6.03 -16.68
N PRO A 265 22.67 -5.07 -17.15
CA PRO A 265 21.54 -4.56 -16.40
C PRO A 265 20.54 -5.64 -15.97
N ARG A 266 20.43 -6.77 -16.69
CA ARG A 266 19.57 -7.91 -16.33
C ARG A 266 20.00 -8.62 -15.05
N VAL A 267 21.30 -8.61 -14.71
CA VAL A 267 21.84 -9.20 -13.47
C VAL A 267 21.34 -8.44 -12.22
N PHE A 268 20.99 -7.17 -12.37
CA PHE A 268 20.44 -6.33 -11.30
C PHE A 268 18.92 -6.27 -11.29
N SER A 269 18.23 -7.09 -12.10
CA SER A 269 16.78 -7.15 -12.14
C SER A 269 16.25 -8.33 -11.33
N PHE A 270 15.49 -8.04 -10.28
CA PHE A 270 14.80 -9.08 -9.51
C PHE A 270 13.58 -9.68 -10.27
N ASN A 271 13.21 -9.10 -11.43
CA ASN A 271 12.19 -9.65 -12.33
C ASN A 271 12.79 -10.57 -13.41
N ASN A 272 14.13 -10.68 -13.46
CA ASN A 272 14.83 -11.56 -14.38
C ASN A 272 15.49 -12.72 -13.62
N PRO A 273 15.41 -13.96 -14.08
CA PRO A 273 16.05 -15.11 -13.42
C PRO A 273 17.55 -14.96 -13.20
N SER A 274 18.25 -14.20 -14.06
CA SER A 274 19.69 -13.95 -13.91
C SER A 274 20.05 -13.07 -12.73
N GLY A 275 19.10 -12.26 -12.24
CA GLY A 275 19.31 -11.31 -11.12
C GLY A 275 18.52 -11.67 -9.88
N ALA A 276 17.42 -12.39 -10.01
CA ALA A 276 16.52 -12.73 -8.92
C ALA A 276 17.18 -13.68 -7.90
N CYS A 277 16.86 -13.52 -6.64
CA CYS A 277 17.18 -14.50 -5.61
C CYS A 277 16.47 -15.83 -5.93
N GLY A 278 17.22 -16.93 -6.00
CA GLY A 278 16.67 -18.25 -6.36
C GLY A 278 15.65 -18.78 -5.36
N THR A 279 15.77 -18.43 -4.08
CA THR A 279 14.89 -18.90 -3.00
C THR A 279 13.52 -18.21 -2.99
N CYS A 280 13.49 -16.88 -3.18
CA CYS A 280 12.21 -16.14 -3.19
C CYS A 280 11.74 -15.74 -4.59
N GLY A 281 12.45 -16.13 -5.65
CA GLY A 281 12.11 -15.77 -7.02
C GLY A 281 12.04 -14.25 -7.28
N GLY A 282 12.77 -13.44 -6.52
CA GLY A 282 12.80 -11.98 -6.62
C GLY A 282 11.71 -11.25 -5.82
N LEU A 283 10.95 -11.96 -4.96
CA LEU A 283 9.91 -11.35 -4.13
C LEU A 283 10.47 -10.62 -2.90
N GLY A 284 11.64 -11.03 -2.41
CA GLY A 284 12.25 -10.51 -1.16
C GLY A 284 11.63 -11.08 0.11
N VAL A 285 10.47 -11.69 0.01
CA VAL A 285 9.75 -12.30 1.13
C VAL A 285 9.44 -13.76 0.86
N GLN A 286 9.23 -14.50 1.92
CA GLN A 286 8.75 -15.88 1.90
C GLN A 286 7.46 -15.96 2.70
N GLU A 287 6.46 -16.61 2.13
CA GLU A 287 5.25 -16.96 2.85
C GLU A 287 5.52 -18.25 3.66
N TYR A 288 5.07 -18.28 4.89
CA TYR A 288 5.19 -19.43 5.79
C TYR A 288 3.95 -19.52 6.67
N PHE A 289 3.68 -20.71 7.22
CA PHE A 289 2.65 -20.84 8.25
C PHE A 289 3.20 -20.32 9.57
N ASP A 290 2.61 -19.24 10.05
CA ASP A 290 3.07 -18.53 11.23
C ASP A 290 2.55 -19.21 12.51
N PRO A 291 3.43 -19.74 13.37
CA PRO A 291 3.01 -20.35 14.63
C PRO A 291 2.13 -19.44 15.50
N ALA A 292 2.37 -18.13 15.46
CA ALA A 292 1.56 -17.16 16.20
C ALA A 292 0.12 -17.04 15.66
N ARG A 293 -0.08 -17.27 14.37
CA ARG A 293 -1.41 -17.32 13.74
C ARG A 293 -2.08 -18.68 13.87
N VAL A 294 -1.29 -19.75 13.93
CA VAL A 294 -1.76 -21.12 14.13
C VAL A 294 -2.33 -21.28 15.56
N VAL A 295 -1.64 -20.72 16.55
CA VAL A 295 -2.12 -20.66 17.95
C VAL A 295 -2.96 -19.40 18.12
N VAL A 296 -4.25 -19.50 17.84
CA VAL A 296 -5.17 -18.36 17.79
C VAL A 296 -5.36 -17.70 19.15
N ASN A 297 -5.39 -18.49 20.21
CA ASN A 297 -5.50 -17.96 21.58
C ASN A 297 -4.66 -18.81 22.56
N PRO A 298 -3.50 -18.30 22.98
CA PRO A 298 -2.58 -19.05 23.85
C PRO A 298 -3.08 -19.17 25.31
N THR A 299 -4.10 -18.43 25.73
CA THR A 299 -4.69 -18.55 27.07
C THR A 299 -5.66 -19.72 27.16
N LEU A 300 -6.11 -20.27 26.03
CA LEU A 300 -6.95 -21.46 25.97
C LEU A 300 -6.10 -22.73 26.00
N SER A 301 -6.75 -23.82 26.43
CA SER A 301 -6.19 -25.16 26.31
C SER A 301 -6.33 -25.71 24.89
N LEU A 302 -5.59 -26.77 24.55
CA LEU A 302 -5.77 -27.48 23.26
C LEU A 302 -7.20 -27.98 23.09
N ALA A 303 -7.80 -28.53 24.13
CA ALA A 303 -9.19 -28.97 24.15
C ALA A 303 -10.17 -27.82 24.02
N GLY A 304 -9.83 -26.63 24.55
CA GLY A 304 -10.60 -25.41 24.48
C GLY A 304 -10.50 -24.64 23.17
N GLY A 305 -9.54 -25.00 22.31
CA GLY A 305 -9.40 -24.40 20.98
C GLY A 305 -8.23 -23.41 20.84
N ALA A 306 -7.17 -23.54 21.63
CA ALA A 306 -5.92 -22.77 21.45
C ALA A 306 -5.44 -22.82 19.99
N VAL A 307 -5.56 -23.99 19.36
CA VAL A 307 -5.31 -24.18 17.92
C VAL A 307 -6.63 -24.51 17.22
N ARG A 308 -7.11 -23.60 16.39
CA ARG A 308 -8.42 -23.74 15.71
C ARG A 308 -8.45 -24.96 14.80
N GLY A 309 -9.51 -25.77 14.92
CA GLY A 309 -9.71 -27.00 14.13
C GLY A 309 -8.92 -28.21 14.63
N TRP A 310 -8.17 -28.07 15.75
CA TRP A 310 -7.49 -29.15 16.46
C TRP A 310 -8.07 -29.40 17.86
N ASP A 311 -9.27 -28.90 18.10
CA ASP A 311 -10.03 -28.95 19.36
C ASP A 311 -11.14 -30.03 19.32
N ARG A 312 -11.91 -30.11 20.39
CA ARG A 312 -13.01 -31.09 20.55
C ARG A 312 -14.07 -31.05 19.45
N ARG A 313 -14.19 -29.92 18.73
CA ARG A 313 -15.16 -29.78 17.62
C ARG A 313 -14.73 -30.57 16.39
N ASN A 314 -13.45 -30.88 16.26
CA ASN A 314 -12.93 -31.73 15.17
C ASN A 314 -12.42 -33.05 15.75
N ALA A 315 -13.30 -34.07 15.75
CA ALA A 315 -13.03 -35.37 16.36
C ALA A 315 -11.77 -36.04 15.81
N TYR A 316 -11.46 -35.90 14.53
CA TYR A 316 -10.31 -36.50 13.90
C TYR A 316 -8.99 -35.92 14.42
N TYR A 317 -8.79 -34.61 14.31
CA TYR A 317 -7.56 -33.97 14.77
C TYR A 317 -7.41 -33.98 16.29
N PHE A 318 -8.51 -33.83 17.02
CA PHE A 318 -8.48 -33.88 18.48
C PHE A 318 -8.00 -35.23 18.99
N GLN A 319 -8.37 -36.33 18.30
CA GLN A 319 -7.92 -37.69 18.66
C GLN A 319 -6.40 -37.86 18.46
N LEU A 320 -5.80 -37.23 17.45
CA LEU A 320 -4.37 -37.21 17.27
C LEU A 320 -3.69 -36.48 18.47
N ILE A 321 -4.21 -35.31 18.86
CA ILE A 321 -3.72 -34.55 20.03
C ILE A 321 -3.82 -35.39 21.30
N GLN A 322 -4.93 -36.12 21.51
CA GLN A 322 -5.08 -37.05 22.67
C GLN A 322 -4.06 -38.20 22.65
N SER A 323 -3.70 -38.70 21.48
CA SER A 323 -2.68 -39.74 21.33
C SER A 323 -1.29 -39.23 21.67
N LEU A 324 -0.96 -38.00 21.25
CA LEU A 324 0.27 -37.28 21.62
C LEU A 324 0.33 -37.03 23.13
N ALA A 325 -0.74 -36.53 23.72
CA ALA A 325 -0.83 -36.22 25.15
C ALA A 325 -0.56 -37.48 26.01
N ARG A 326 -1.11 -38.63 25.59
CA ARG A 326 -0.86 -39.92 26.27
C ARG A 326 0.60 -40.37 26.14
N HIS A 327 1.19 -40.22 24.96
CA HIS A 327 2.56 -40.66 24.70
C HIS A 327 3.59 -39.77 25.44
N PHE A 328 3.47 -38.44 25.28
CA PHE A 328 4.40 -37.47 25.84
C PHE A 328 4.02 -36.95 27.22
N ARG A 329 2.90 -37.43 27.81
CA ARG A 329 2.43 -37.16 29.18
C ARG A 329 2.25 -35.68 29.49
N PHE A 330 1.51 -34.94 28.63
CA PHE A 330 1.11 -33.56 28.88
C PHE A 330 -0.43 -33.45 29.03
N ASP A 331 -0.88 -32.39 29.71
CA ASP A 331 -2.30 -32.11 29.93
C ASP A 331 -2.87 -31.29 28.77
N ILE A 332 -3.91 -31.83 28.13
CA ILE A 332 -4.63 -31.18 27.05
C ILE A 332 -5.58 -30.06 27.51
N GLU A 333 -5.91 -30.03 28.81
CA GLU A 333 -6.76 -29.00 29.44
C GLU A 333 -5.94 -27.84 30.01
N ALA A 334 -4.61 -27.96 30.07
CA ALA A 334 -3.73 -26.86 30.45
C ALA A 334 -3.73 -25.76 29.38
N PRO A 335 -3.71 -24.48 29.76
CA PRO A 335 -3.50 -23.38 28.81
C PRO A 335 -2.24 -23.60 27.97
N TRP A 336 -2.27 -23.16 26.69
CA TRP A 336 -1.11 -23.29 25.81
C TRP A 336 0.17 -22.66 26.40
N THR A 337 0.00 -21.51 27.07
CA THR A 337 1.10 -20.82 27.77
C THR A 337 1.80 -21.67 28.83
N ASP A 338 1.04 -22.54 29.50
CA ASP A 338 1.53 -23.35 30.64
C ASP A 338 2.14 -24.67 30.18
N LEU A 339 2.00 -25.03 28.90
CA LEU A 339 2.65 -26.20 28.33
C LEU A 339 4.17 -25.98 28.23
N PRO A 340 5.00 -26.99 28.60
CA PRO A 340 6.44 -26.91 28.40
C PRO A 340 6.83 -26.56 26.97
N GLU A 341 7.89 -25.78 26.79
CA GLU A 341 8.37 -25.35 25.46
C GLU A 341 8.63 -26.53 24.53
N ALA A 342 9.22 -27.61 25.03
CA ALA A 342 9.45 -28.84 24.29
C ALA A 342 8.15 -29.46 23.75
N VAL A 343 7.06 -29.41 24.54
CA VAL A 343 5.73 -29.91 24.11
C VAL A 343 5.12 -29.00 23.07
N ARG A 344 5.22 -27.68 23.24
CA ARG A 344 4.76 -26.70 22.24
C ARG A 344 5.49 -26.86 20.90
N HIS A 345 6.82 -27.06 20.95
CA HIS A 345 7.63 -27.31 19.78
C HIS A 345 7.25 -28.64 19.10
N LEU A 346 7.09 -29.71 19.85
CA LEU A 346 6.63 -31.00 19.38
C LEU A 346 5.27 -30.91 18.66
N LEU A 347 4.31 -30.23 19.27
CA LEU A 347 2.98 -30.05 18.70
C LEU A 347 3.04 -29.33 17.36
N LEU A 348 3.80 -28.24 17.28
CA LEU A 348 3.90 -27.41 16.10
C LEU A 348 4.75 -28.04 14.98
N TRP A 349 5.90 -28.65 15.31
CA TRP A 349 6.91 -29.02 14.33
C TRP A 349 7.14 -30.51 14.17
N GLY A 350 6.55 -31.33 15.04
CA GLY A 350 6.62 -32.78 14.95
C GLY A 350 7.55 -33.48 15.94
N SER A 351 7.52 -34.83 15.95
CA SER A 351 8.29 -35.70 16.84
C SER A 351 9.64 -36.17 16.26
N GLY A 352 10.05 -35.64 15.11
CA GLY A 352 11.24 -36.13 14.40
C GLY A 352 11.06 -37.59 13.99
N GLU A 353 11.99 -38.47 14.41
CA GLU A 353 11.94 -39.92 14.11
C GLU A 353 11.12 -40.72 15.15
N GLU A 354 10.75 -40.12 16.28
CA GLU A 354 10.03 -40.78 17.37
C GLU A 354 8.61 -41.17 16.92
N ARG A 355 8.31 -42.43 16.98
CA ARG A 355 7.03 -43.01 16.52
C ARG A 355 6.00 -43.01 17.65
N VAL A 356 4.83 -42.47 17.36
CA VAL A 356 3.69 -42.37 18.26
C VAL A 356 2.60 -43.31 17.78
N GLU A 357 1.94 -44.04 18.71
CA GLU A 357 0.77 -44.87 18.39
C GLU A 357 -0.50 -43.99 18.33
N PHE A 358 -1.00 -43.74 17.12
CA PHE A 358 -2.24 -43.02 16.90
C PHE A 358 -3.43 -43.96 16.79
N ARG A 359 -4.58 -43.49 17.31
CA ARG A 359 -5.86 -44.13 17.15
C ARG A 359 -6.68 -43.35 16.09
N TYR A 360 -7.28 -44.11 15.17
CA TYR A 360 -8.13 -43.57 14.11
C TYR A 360 -9.50 -44.22 14.16
N PHE A 361 -10.57 -43.44 13.97
CA PHE A 361 -11.89 -44.02 13.71
C PHE A 361 -11.94 -44.58 12.29
N ASP A 362 -12.41 -45.82 12.14
CA ASP A 362 -12.72 -46.34 10.84
C ASP A 362 -14.18 -45.98 10.44
N ALA A 363 -14.50 -46.10 9.15
CA ALA A 363 -15.82 -45.78 8.61
C ALA A 363 -16.96 -46.64 9.18
N ARG A 364 -16.65 -47.70 9.95
CA ARG A 364 -17.61 -48.64 10.56
C ARG A 364 -17.70 -48.47 12.09
N GLY A 365 -17.11 -47.41 12.65
CA GLY A 365 -17.11 -47.13 14.08
C GLY A 365 -16.07 -47.94 14.89
N GLY A 366 -15.17 -48.68 14.22
CA GLY A 366 -14.02 -49.35 14.84
C GLY A 366 -12.86 -48.39 15.07
N THR A 367 -11.89 -48.78 15.90
CA THR A 367 -10.65 -48.03 16.10
C THR A 367 -9.46 -48.78 15.49
N ALA A 368 -8.83 -48.19 14.48
CA ALA A 368 -7.56 -48.67 13.95
C ALA A 368 -6.39 -47.96 14.69
N ARG A 369 -5.32 -48.73 15.00
CA ARG A 369 -4.09 -48.23 15.55
C ARG A 369 -3.00 -48.22 14.48
N ARG A 370 -2.29 -47.09 14.36
CA ARG A 370 -1.11 -46.97 13.48
C ARG A 370 0.03 -46.28 14.22
N SER A 371 1.22 -46.77 14.02
CA SER A 371 2.44 -46.16 14.61
C SER A 371 3.25 -45.49 13.54
N HIS A 372 3.40 -44.15 13.65
CA HIS A 372 4.22 -43.32 12.76
C HIS A 372 4.72 -42.07 13.52
N PRO A 373 5.75 -41.38 13.03
CA PRO A 373 6.14 -40.12 13.60
C PRO A 373 5.02 -39.05 13.49
N TRP A 374 4.96 -38.13 14.43
CA TRP A 374 4.09 -36.96 14.37
C TRP A 374 4.69 -35.91 13.42
N GLU A 375 3.97 -35.52 12.38
CA GLU A 375 4.46 -34.55 11.39
C GLU A 375 4.51 -33.11 11.89
N GLY A 376 3.72 -32.75 12.94
CA GLY A 376 3.54 -31.37 13.40
C GLY A 376 2.34 -30.68 12.78
N ILE A 377 1.75 -29.72 13.51
CA ILE A 377 0.59 -28.95 13.05
C ILE A 377 0.98 -28.09 11.85
N VAL A 378 2.13 -27.38 11.92
CA VAL A 378 2.58 -26.49 10.84
C VAL A 378 2.89 -27.26 9.56
N PRO A 379 3.71 -28.34 9.56
CA PRO A 379 3.92 -29.15 8.35
C PRO A 379 2.63 -29.78 7.80
N ASN A 380 1.67 -30.17 8.67
CA ASN A 380 0.37 -30.67 8.23
C ASN A 380 -0.42 -29.60 7.46
N LEU A 381 -0.45 -28.35 7.97
CA LEU A 381 -1.11 -27.23 7.30
C LEU A 381 -0.45 -26.89 5.96
N GLU A 382 0.90 -26.91 5.91
CA GLU A 382 1.67 -26.69 4.66
C GLU A 382 1.35 -27.74 3.61
N ARG A 383 1.36 -29.02 3.99
CA ARG A 383 1.03 -30.12 3.10
C ARG A 383 -0.40 -30.00 2.59
N ARG A 384 -1.37 -29.78 3.47
CA ARG A 384 -2.78 -29.60 3.09
C ARG A 384 -2.99 -28.40 2.16
N TYR A 385 -2.34 -27.29 2.40
CA TYR A 385 -2.41 -26.11 1.54
C TYR A 385 -1.89 -26.39 0.13
N ARG A 386 -0.82 -27.20 0.03
CA ARG A 386 -0.21 -27.58 -1.25
C ARG A 386 -1.05 -28.58 -2.01
N GLU A 387 -1.62 -29.56 -1.32
CA GLU A 387 -2.30 -30.70 -1.92
C GLU A 387 -3.80 -30.45 -2.20
N THR A 388 -4.42 -29.44 -1.57
CA THR A 388 -5.86 -29.19 -1.75
C THR A 388 -6.19 -28.63 -3.13
N GLU A 389 -7.20 -29.20 -3.78
CA GLU A 389 -7.78 -28.64 -5.01
C GLU A 389 -8.93 -27.67 -4.72
N SER A 390 -9.46 -27.65 -3.49
CA SER A 390 -10.54 -26.77 -3.09
C SER A 390 -10.07 -25.36 -2.81
N ALA A 391 -10.55 -24.38 -3.59
CA ALA A 391 -10.27 -22.96 -3.39
C ALA A 391 -10.70 -22.48 -1.99
N ALA A 392 -11.85 -22.94 -1.50
CA ALA A 392 -12.37 -22.56 -0.17
C ALA A 392 -11.46 -23.08 0.97
N VAL A 393 -10.94 -24.32 0.87
CA VAL A 393 -10.00 -24.87 1.85
C VAL A 393 -8.67 -24.11 1.80
N ARG A 394 -8.19 -23.79 0.60
CA ARG A 394 -6.97 -23.01 0.43
C ARG A 394 -7.09 -21.61 1.03
N GLU A 395 -8.22 -20.94 0.82
CA GLU A 395 -8.51 -19.63 1.41
C GLU A 395 -8.59 -19.70 2.95
N GLU A 396 -9.21 -20.74 3.50
CA GLU A 396 -9.26 -20.95 4.95
C GLU A 396 -7.86 -21.17 5.56
N LEU A 397 -7.03 -22.00 4.91
CA LEU A 397 -5.66 -22.26 5.35
C LEU A 397 -4.74 -21.05 5.17
N ALA A 398 -4.98 -20.21 4.16
CA ALA A 398 -4.20 -18.98 3.92
C ALA A 398 -4.25 -18.00 5.10
N LYS A 399 -5.28 -18.02 5.93
CA LYS A 399 -5.41 -17.16 7.14
C LYS A 399 -4.28 -17.41 8.16
N TYR A 400 -3.69 -18.59 8.16
CA TYR A 400 -2.61 -18.95 9.08
C TYR A 400 -1.21 -18.65 8.51
N ARG A 401 -1.15 -18.12 7.28
CA ARG A 401 0.12 -17.77 6.64
C ARG A 401 0.53 -16.34 7.02
N GLY A 402 1.81 -16.19 7.28
CA GLY A 402 2.51 -14.92 7.44
C GLY A 402 3.56 -14.75 6.36
N THR A 403 4.15 -13.57 6.29
CA THR A 403 5.28 -13.25 5.42
C THR A 403 6.49 -12.88 6.28
N ARG A 404 7.68 -13.34 5.87
CA ARG A 404 8.95 -12.93 6.49
C ARG A 404 9.96 -12.57 5.41
N ALA A 405 10.98 -11.80 5.77
CA ALA A 405 12.07 -11.53 4.86
C ALA A 405 12.73 -12.85 4.42
N CYS A 406 13.07 -12.96 3.14
CA CYS A 406 13.73 -14.14 2.60
C CYS A 406 15.07 -14.37 3.31
N VAL A 407 15.29 -15.57 3.83
CA VAL A 407 16.50 -15.94 4.61
C VAL A 407 17.79 -15.80 3.81
N ASP A 408 17.75 -16.04 2.49
CA ASP A 408 18.95 -15.99 1.64
C ASP A 408 19.30 -14.57 1.20
N CYS A 409 18.30 -13.77 0.83
CA CYS A 409 18.58 -12.44 0.31
C CYS A 409 18.32 -11.31 1.34
N GLY A 410 17.83 -11.62 2.53
CA GLY A 410 17.56 -10.63 3.56
C GLY A 410 16.55 -9.55 3.14
N GLY A 411 15.65 -9.85 2.21
CA GLY A 411 14.70 -8.87 1.66
C GLY A 411 15.17 -8.16 0.39
N SER A 412 16.45 -8.26 0.01
CA SER A 412 17.03 -7.51 -1.12
C SER A 412 16.53 -7.92 -2.51
N ARG A 413 15.80 -9.02 -2.63
CA ARG A 413 15.23 -9.59 -3.87
C ARG A 413 16.26 -10.13 -4.88
N LEU A 414 17.53 -9.72 -4.77
CA LEU A 414 18.60 -10.04 -5.71
C LEU A 414 19.39 -11.26 -5.28
N ASN A 415 20.01 -11.94 -6.26
CA ASN A 415 20.91 -13.04 -6.02
C ASN A 415 22.24 -12.59 -5.39
N ARG A 416 23.06 -13.55 -4.98
CA ARG A 416 24.31 -13.29 -4.26
C ARG A 416 25.29 -12.44 -5.08
N SER A 417 25.39 -12.66 -6.37
CA SER A 417 26.30 -11.93 -7.26
C SER A 417 25.93 -10.46 -7.40
N ALA A 418 24.66 -10.16 -7.67
CA ALA A 418 24.16 -8.80 -7.83
C ALA A 418 24.29 -7.95 -6.54
N ARG A 419 24.21 -8.59 -5.38
CA ARG A 419 24.35 -7.94 -4.07
C ARG A 419 25.79 -7.55 -3.71
N HIS A 420 26.80 -8.02 -4.45
CA HIS A 420 28.20 -7.74 -4.18
C HIS A 420 28.85 -6.87 -5.27
N VAL A 421 28.06 -5.99 -5.88
CA VAL A 421 28.55 -4.95 -6.79
C VAL A 421 28.36 -3.60 -6.13
N PHE A 422 29.39 -2.76 -6.15
CA PHE A 422 29.46 -1.51 -5.39
C PHE A 422 29.61 -0.30 -6.32
N VAL A 423 28.88 0.77 -6.03
CA VAL A 423 29.06 2.12 -6.59
C VAL A 423 29.32 3.06 -5.43
N ALA A 424 30.45 3.74 -5.41
CA ALA A 424 30.87 4.59 -4.29
C ALA A 424 30.72 3.91 -2.91
N GLY A 425 31.09 2.63 -2.82
CA GLY A 425 31.07 1.87 -1.58
C GLY A 425 29.71 1.33 -1.13
N ARG A 426 28.63 1.56 -1.90
CA ARG A 426 27.29 1.03 -1.61
C ARG A 426 26.80 0.04 -2.66
N THR A 427 26.10 -0.99 -2.23
CA THR A 427 25.40 -1.96 -3.09
C THR A 427 24.07 -1.40 -3.59
N LEU A 428 23.51 -1.99 -4.65
CA LEU A 428 22.21 -1.60 -5.16
C LEU A 428 21.08 -1.76 -4.12
N PRO A 429 20.99 -2.87 -3.35
CA PRO A 429 20.00 -2.96 -2.27
C PRO A 429 20.14 -1.88 -1.20
N GLU A 430 21.35 -1.55 -0.78
CA GLU A 430 21.58 -0.49 0.20
C GLU A 430 21.14 0.87 -0.30
N VAL A 431 21.33 1.17 -1.59
CA VAL A 431 20.85 2.42 -2.20
C VAL A 431 19.33 2.40 -2.36
N ALA A 432 18.75 1.24 -2.71
CA ALA A 432 17.30 1.11 -2.82
C ALA A 432 16.56 1.21 -1.46
N ALA A 433 17.23 0.83 -0.38
CA ALA A 433 16.71 0.95 0.99
C ALA A 433 16.81 2.37 1.57
N LEU A 434 17.55 3.28 0.93
CA LEU A 434 17.58 4.69 1.34
C LEU A 434 16.22 5.35 1.15
N SER A 435 15.86 6.26 2.04
CA SER A 435 14.75 7.18 1.80
C SER A 435 15.04 8.05 0.58
N ILE A 436 13.99 8.55 -0.09
CA ILE A 436 14.14 9.44 -1.26
C ILE A 436 15.02 10.66 -0.89
N ALA A 437 14.84 11.23 0.31
CA ALA A 437 15.65 12.32 0.80
C ALA A 437 17.15 11.95 0.94
N GLU A 438 17.45 10.76 1.44
CA GLU A 438 18.82 10.27 1.59
C GLU A 438 19.43 9.89 0.24
N ALA A 439 18.66 9.25 -0.63
CA ALA A 439 19.07 8.93 -1.99
C ALA A 439 19.43 10.21 -2.78
N ARG A 440 18.63 11.28 -2.66
CA ARG A 440 18.94 12.60 -3.25
C ARG A 440 20.29 13.13 -2.76
N ARG A 441 20.53 13.09 -1.44
CA ARG A 441 21.82 13.52 -0.86
C ARG A 441 22.98 12.67 -1.36
N PHE A 442 22.81 11.36 -1.43
CA PHE A 442 23.81 10.44 -1.94
C PHE A 442 24.17 10.76 -3.41
N PHE A 443 23.19 10.89 -4.31
CA PHE A 443 23.44 11.18 -5.72
C PHE A 443 23.95 12.61 -5.96
N ALA A 444 23.56 13.59 -5.17
CA ALA A 444 24.09 14.94 -5.24
C ALA A 444 25.60 14.99 -4.87
N SER A 445 26.02 14.17 -3.95
CA SER A 445 27.44 14.06 -3.51
C SER A 445 28.27 13.06 -4.32
N LEU A 446 27.63 12.22 -5.15
CA LEU A 446 28.29 11.16 -5.88
C LEU A 446 29.30 11.72 -6.88
N ARG A 447 30.56 11.34 -6.73
CA ARG A 447 31.65 11.61 -7.67
C ARG A 447 32.34 10.30 -8.00
N LEU A 448 32.48 10.01 -9.27
CA LEU A 448 33.20 8.86 -9.78
C LEU A 448 34.31 9.36 -10.70
N ASP A 449 35.52 8.79 -10.54
CA ASP A 449 36.69 9.21 -11.29
C ASP A 449 36.83 8.49 -12.64
N GLY A 450 37.52 9.14 -13.56
CA GLY A 450 37.88 8.60 -14.87
C GLY A 450 36.64 8.27 -15.75
N TRP A 451 36.76 7.27 -16.61
CA TRP A 451 35.71 6.88 -17.55
C TRP A 451 34.37 6.50 -16.88
N ARG A 452 34.44 6.00 -15.62
CA ARG A 452 33.20 5.70 -14.87
C ARG A 452 32.40 6.96 -14.57
N GLY A 453 33.05 8.08 -14.28
CA GLY A 453 32.40 9.36 -14.07
C GLY A 453 31.73 9.90 -15.34
N GLU A 454 32.37 9.73 -16.49
CA GLU A 454 31.81 10.17 -17.76
C GLU A 454 30.53 9.38 -18.12
N VAL A 455 30.59 8.04 -17.98
CA VAL A 455 29.44 7.15 -18.24
C VAL A 455 28.31 7.38 -17.24
N ALA A 456 28.64 7.49 -15.95
CA ALA A 456 27.67 7.66 -14.88
C ALA A 456 26.98 9.04 -14.89
N GLY A 457 27.64 10.09 -15.39
CA GLY A 457 27.19 11.47 -15.24
C GLY A 457 25.80 11.75 -15.83
N ARG A 458 25.41 11.10 -16.91
CA ARG A 458 24.06 11.20 -17.48
C ARG A 458 23.04 10.44 -16.63
N LEU A 459 23.38 9.21 -16.21
CA LEU A 459 22.52 8.36 -15.41
C LEU A 459 22.24 8.98 -14.03
N VAL A 460 23.26 9.55 -13.40
CA VAL A 460 23.14 10.22 -12.10
C VAL A 460 22.22 11.44 -12.18
N ARG A 461 22.29 12.21 -13.27
CA ARG A 461 21.36 13.34 -13.48
C ARG A 461 19.91 12.87 -13.60
N GLU A 462 19.66 11.87 -14.44
CA GLU A 462 18.32 11.31 -14.60
C GLU A 462 17.74 10.75 -13.30
N ILE A 463 18.57 10.08 -12.49
CA ILE A 463 18.17 9.60 -11.16
C ILE A 463 17.88 10.78 -10.23
N ALA A 464 18.76 11.80 -10.21
CA ALA A 464 18.60 12.97 -9.34
C ALA A 464 17.33 13.77 -9.67
N ASP A 465 17.01 13.94 -10.95
CA ASP A 465 15.80 14.64 -11.40
C ASP A 465 14.53 13.91 -10.98
N ARG A 466 14.49 12.58 -11.18
CA ARG A 466 13.34 11.75 -10.73
C ARG A 466 13.17 11.75 -9.22
N LEU A 467 14.26 11.66 -8.46
CA LEU A 467 14.23 11.76 -7.01
C LEU A 467 13.77 13.16 -6.56
N ALA A 468 14.13 14.21 -7.29
CA ALA A 468 13.67 15.58 -7.00
C ALA A 468 12.16 15.69 -7.19
N PHE A 469 11.59 15.14 -8.28
CA PHE A 469 10.14 15.16 -8.49
C PHE A 469 9.37 14.39 -7.40
N LEU A 470 9.90 13.25 -6.95
CA LEU A 470 9.30 12.50 -5.83
C LEU A 470 9.33 13.30 -4.52
N SER A 471 10.40 14.05 -4.29
CA SER A 471 10.52 14.97 -3.14
C SER A 471 9.56 16.15 -3.25
N ASP A 472 9.41 16.74 -4.44
CA ASP A 472 8.53 17.88 -4.69
C ASP A 472 7.05 17.56 -4.43
N VAL A 473 6.65 16.28 -4.59
CA VAL A 473 5.29 15.81 -4.23
C VAL A 473 5.17 15.30 -2.79
N GLY A 474 6.17 15.55 -1.93
CA GLY A 474 6.12 15.22 -0.50
C GLY A 474 6.34 13.74 -0.16
N LEU A 475 7.10 12.99 -0.97
CA LEU A 475 7.38 11.57 -0.75
C LEU A 475 8.80 11.29 -0.22
N ASP A 476 9.43 12.26 0.42
CA ASP A 476 10.80 12.24 0.93
C ASP A 476 11.10 11.03 1.84
N TYR A 477 10.11 10.55 2.57
CA TYR A 477 10.21 9.49 3.57
C TYR A 477 10.14 8.08 2.99
N LEU A 478 9.68 7.89 1.75
CA LEU A 478 9.58 6.58 1.12
C LEU A 478 10.95 6.04 0.72
N THR A 479 11.10 4.70 0.76
CA THR A 479 12.28 4.02 0.22
C THR A 479 11.99 3.48 -1.18
N LEU A 480 13.02 3.37 -2.03
CA LEU A 480 12.86 2.90 -3.41
C LEU A 480 12.50 1.40 -3.49
N ASP A 481 12.87 0.61 -2.49
CA ASP A 481 12.57 -0.83 -2.39
C ASP A 481 11.17 -1.12 -1.82
N ARG A 482 10.47 -0.11 -1.28
CA ARG A 482 9.14 -0.27 -0.70
C ARG A 482 8.18 -0.87 -1.74
N SER A 483 7.48 -1.94 -1.35
CA SER A 483 6.50 -2.60 -2.21
C SER A 483 5.33 -1.69 -2.54
N ALA A 484 4.93 -1.65 -3.82
CA ALA A 484 3.79 -0.85 -4.27
C ALA A 484 2.46 -1.26 -3.61
N GLU A 485 2.32 -2.50 -3.17
CA GLU A 485 1.13 -3.00 -2.45
C GLU A 485 0.95 -2.38 -1.06
N THR A 486 2.03 -1.87 -0.46
CA THR A 486 2.01 -1.26 0.88
C THR A 486 1.79 0.24 0.87
N LEU A 487 1.63 0.83 -0.32
CA LEU A 487 1.40 2.26 -0.48
C LEU A 487 -0.07 2.61 -0.22
N SER A 488 -0.30 3.74 0.42
CA SER A 488 -1.63 4.34 0.48
C SER A 488 -2.06 4.83 -0.91
N GLY A 489 -3.38 5.01 -1.11
CA GLY A 489 -3.92 5.52 -2.38
C GLY A 489 -3.30 6.87 -2.78
N GLY A 490 -3.14 7.79 -1.84
CA GLY A 490 -2.51 9.08 -2.07
C GLY A 490 -1.00 8.98 -2.38
N GLU A 491 -0.25 8.09 -1.71
CA GLU A 491 1.18 7.86 -2.04
C GLU A 491 1.33 7.33 -3.47
N ALA A 492 0.52 6.34 -3.86
CA ALA A 492 0.56 5.77 -5.21
C ALA A 492 0.19 6.80 -6.29
N GLN A 493 -0.78 7.66 -6.02
CA GLN A 493 -1.19 8.74 -6.92
C GLN A 493 -0.07 9.77 -7.11
N ARG A 494 0.59 10.21 -6.01
CA ARG A 494 1.71 11.14 -6.08
C ARG A 494 2.93 10.56 -6.78
N ILE A 495 3.22 9.26 -6.63
CA ILE A 495 4.26 8.57 -7.40
C ILE A 495 3.97 8.66 -8.89
N ARG A 496 2.72 8.42 -9.32
CA ARG A 496 2.32 8.55 -10.73
C ARG A 496 2.45 9.99 -11.21
N LEU A 497 2.03 10.96 -10.40
CA LEU A 497 2.17 12.39 -10.72
C LEU A 497 3.65 12.74 -10.92
N ALA A 498 4.54 12.37 -10.01
CA ALA A 498 5.97 12.61 -10.11
C ALA A 498 6.59 11.98 -11.38
N SER A 499 6.17 10.76 -11.73
CA SER A 499 6.62 10.08 -12.96
C SER A 499 6.16 10.80 -14.22
N GLN A 500 4.94 11.35 -14.24
CA GLN A 500 4.40 12.09 -15.38
C GLN A 500 5.09 13.47 -15.56
N ILE A 501 5.39 14.16 -14.46
CA ILE A 501 6.17 15.40 -14.49
C ILE A 501 7.55 15.15 -15.09
N GLY A 502 8.20 14.07 -14.69
CA GLY A 502 9.50 13.65 -15.22
C GLY A 502 9.50 13.35 -16.73
N SER A 503 8.33 13.07 -17.33
CA SER A 503 8.22 12.86 -18.77
C SER A 503 8.36 14.13 -19.61
N GLY A 504 8.22 15.33 -18.99
CA GLY A 504 8.37 16.63 -19.66
C GLY A 504 7.36 16.91 -20.78
N LEU A 505 6.18 16.26 -20.73
CA LEU A 505 5.14 16.45 -21.75
C LEU A 505 4.56 17.87 -21.66
N VAL A 506 4.33 18.46 -22.83
CA VAL A 506 3.80 19.83 -23.02
C VAL A 506 2.57 19.78 -23.90
N GLY A 507 1.57 20.64 -23.64
CA GLY A 507 0.35 20.73 -24.43
C GLY A 507 -0.64 19.60 -24.17
N VAL A 508 -0.49 18.86 -23.07
CA VAL A 508 -1.43 17.82 -22.62
C VAL A 508 -2.35 18.34 -21.54
N MET A 509 -3.41 17.58 -21.28
CA MET A 509 -4.34 17.85 -20.19
C MET A 509 -4.16 16.79 -19.09
N TYR A 510 -3.75 17.23 -17.90
CA TYR A 510 -3.69 16.38 -16.72
C TYR A 510 -5.01 16.46 -15.96
N ILE A 511 -5.58 15.32 -15.62
CA ILE A 511 -6.81 15.22 -14.83
C ILE A 511 -6.49 14.44 -13.56
N LEU A 512 -6.65 15.08 -12.41
CA LEU A 512 -6.31 14.53 -11.10
C LEU A 512 -7.54 14.42 -10.21
N ASP A 513 -7.64 13.32 -9.47
CA ASP A 513 -8.71 13.08 -8.51
C ASP A 513 -8.17 13.24 -7.08
N GLU A 514 -8.56 14.35 -6.42
CA GLU A 514 -8.23 14.66 -5.02
C GLU A 514 -6.75 14.40 -4.65
N PRO A 515 -5.77 15.04 -5.33
CA PRO A 515 -4.37 14.74 -5.11
C PRO A 515 -3.82 15.18 -3.74
N SER A 516 -4.54 16.03 -3.00
CA SER A 516 -4.19 16.50 -1.65
C SER A 516 -4.50 15.48 -0.54
N ILE A 517 -5.14 14.34 -0.88
CA ILE A 517 -5.55 13.32 0.10
C ILE A 517 -4.37 12.81 0.94
N GLY A 518 -4.59 12.76 2.27
CA GLY A 518 -3.61 12.24 3.23
C GLY A 518 -2.37 13.11 3.37
N LEU A 519 -2.41 14.36 2.88
CA LEU A 519 -1.33 15.32 3.04
C LEU A 519 -1.53 16.21 4.26
N HIS A 520 -0.44 16.39 4.99
CA HIS A 520 -0.35 17.48 5.93
C HIS A 520 -0.29 18.83 5.18
N GLN A 521 -0.81 19.91 5.76
CA GLN A 521 -0.86 21.24 5.12
C GLN A 521 0.50 21.71 4.59
N ARG A 522 1.60 21.37 5.29
CA ARG A 522 2.96 21.65 4.82
C ARG A 522 3.29 20.98 3.48
N ASP A 523 2.87 19.73 3.32
CA ASP A 523 3.19 18.94 2.13
C ASP A 523 2.22 19.29 0.98
N ASN A 524 0.99 19.72 1.32
CA ASN A 524 0.00 20.19 0.34
C ASN A 524 0.50 21.40 -0.47
N GLN A 525 1.18 22.36 0.18
CA GLN A 525 1.75 23.50 -0.56
C GLN A 525 2.77 23.08 -1.62
N ARG A 526 3.62 22.08 -1.33
CA ARG A 526 4.58 21.53 -2.31
C ARG A 526 3.88 20.90 -3.50
N LEU A 527 2.79 20.18 -3.24
CA LEU A 527 1.97 19.62 -4.30
C LEU A 527 1.37 20.73 -5.18
N LEU A 528 0.80 21.78 -4.60
CA LEU A 528 0.22 22.90 -5.34
C LEU A 528 1.28 23.63 -6.18
N ASP A 529 2.47 23.87 -5.63
CA ASP A 529 3.59 24.45 -6.38
C ASP A 529 3.97 23.58 -7.59
N THR A 530 3.87 22.25 -7.42
CA THR A 530 4.13 21.27 -8.48
C THR A 530 3.06 21.32 -9.59
N LEU A 531 1.77 21.43 -9.23
CA LEU A 531 0.67 21.56 -10.18
C LEU A 531 0.74 22.91 -10.95
N ILE A 532 1.11 23.99 -10.26
CA ILE A 532 1.35 25.30 -10.88
C ILE A 532 2.50 25.21 -11.88
N ARG A 533 3.59 24.53 -11.53
CA ARG A 533 4.73 24.30 -12.43
C ARG A 533 4.32 23.48 -13.67
N LEU A 534 3.47 22.46 -13.53
CA LEU A 534 2.92 21.71 -14.68
C LEU A 534 2.10 22.60 -15.60
N ARG A 535 1.26 23.48 -15.04
CA ARG A 535 0.52 24.48 -15.80
C ARG A 535 1.47 25.41 -16.55
N ASP A 536 2.48 25.94 -15.88
CA ASP A 536 3.43 26.91 -16.42
C ASP A 536 4.30 26.34 -17.56
N LEU A 537 4.41 25.02 -17.66
CA LEU A 537 4.98 24.32 -18.79
C LEU A 537 4.05 24.32 -20.05
N GLY A 538 2.86 24.92 -20.00
CA GLY A 538 1.91 24.96 -21.09
C GLY A 538 0.95 23.77 -21.12
N ASN A 539 0.57 23.24 -19.96
CA ASN A 539 -0.39 22.16 -19.82
C ASN A 539 -1.70 22.69 -19.18
N THR A 540 -2.81 22.05 -19.52
CA THR A 540 -4.07 22.25 -18.80
C THR A 540 -4.11 21.27 -17.64
N VAL A 541 -4.33 21.76 -16.42
CA VAL A 541 -4.40 20.94 -15.20
C VAL A 541 -5.81 21.02 -14.62
N LEU A 542 -6.56 19.95 -14.72
CA LEU A 542 -7.93 19.82 -14.21
C LEU A 542 -7.89 18.96 -12.94
N VAL A 543 -8.30 19.52 -11.81
CA VAL A 543 -8.22 18.86 -10.52
C VAL A 543 -9.62 18.79 -9.90
N VAL A 544 -10.06 17.62 -9.49
CA VAL A 544 -11.21 17.46 -8.59
C VAL A 544 -10.70 17.64 -7.17
N GLU A 545 -11.14 18.67 -6.46
CA GLU A 545 -10.58 19.03 -5.15
C GLU A 545 -11.59 19.66 -4.19
N HIS A 546 -11.30 19.50 -2.89
CA HIS A 546 -12.06 20.05 -1.78
C HIS A 546 -11.21 20.90 -0.84
N ASP A 547 -9.88 20.89 -1.03
CA ASP A 547 -8.95 21.64 -0.21
C ASP A 547 -9.08 23.16 -0.46
N GLU A 548 -9.13 23.94 0.62
CA GLU A 548 -9.30 25.39 0.55
C GLU A 548 -8.14 26.06 -0.18
N ASP A 549 -6.87 25.64 0.10
CA ASP A 549 -5.68 26.24 -0.49
C ASP A 549 -5.61 25.95 -1.99
N ALA A 550 -6.01 24.74 -2.41
CA ALA A 550 -6.09 24.35 -3.80
C ALA A 550 -7.13 25.18 -4.58
N ILE A 551 -8.32 25.38 -3.99
CA ILE A 551 -9.39 26.18 -4.59
C ILE A 551 -8.96 27.64 -4.73
N ARG A 552 -8.31 28.22 -3.70
CA ARG A 552 -7.85 29.62 -3.68
C ARG A 552 -6.71 29.90 -4.67
N GLN A 553 -5.85 28.91 -4.94
CA GLN A 553 -4.72 29.04 -5.87
C GLN A 553 -5.07 28.70 -7.32
N ALA A 554 -6.29 28.21 -7.58
CA ALA A 554 -6.75 27.89 -8.93
C ALA A 554 -6.90 29.16 -9.80
N ASP A 555 -6.62 29.01 -11.10
CA ASP A 555 -6.92 30.07 -12.08
C ASP A 555 -8.43 30.10 -12.40
N HIS A 556 -9.09 28.94 -12.34
CA HIS A 556 -10.52 28.79 -12.64
C HIS A 556 -11.14 27.72 -11.75
N VAL A 557 -12.33 27.97 -11.25
CA VAL A 557 -13.07 27.03 -10.37
C VAL A 557 -14.43 26.76 -11.00
N VAL A 558 -14.86 25.50 -10.97
CA VAL A 558 -16.19 25.05 -11.35
C VAL A 558 -16.84 24.40 -10.14
N ASP A 559 -17.85 25.01 -9.57
CA ASP A 559 -18.60 24.50 -8.42
C ASP A 559 -19.87 23.78 -8.88
N LEU A 560 -19.94 22.47 -8.59
CA LEU A 560 -21.06 21.59 -8.96
C LEU A 560 -21.99 21.34 -7.77
N GLY A 561 -23.28 21.46 -8.01
CA GLY A 561 -24.29 21.27 -6.97
C GLY A 561 -25.72 21.37 -7.53
N PRO A 562 -26.67 21.95 -6.75
CA PRO A 562 -26.52 22.40 -5.35
C PRO A 562 -26.52 21.29 -4.31
N GLY A 563 -26.90 20.06 -4.69
CA GLY A 563 -26.96 18.87 -3.82
C GLY A 563 -26.18 17.69 -4.36
N ALA A 564 -26.48 16.50 -3.85
CA ALA A 564 -25.89 15.24 -4.27
C ALA A 564 -26.86 14.40 -5.13
N GLY A 565 -26.35 13.48 -5.94
CA GLY A 565 -27.16 12.58 -6.76
C GLY A 565 -28.09 13.32 -7.72
N VAL A 566 -29.38 13.04 -7.63
CA VAL A 566 -30.43 13.67 -8.50
C VAL A 566 -30.60 15.17 -8.25
N HIS A 567 -30.19 15.64 -7.06
CA HIS A 567 -30.22 17.05 -6.69
C HIS A 567 -28.95 17.81 -7.09
N GLY A 568 -27.94 17.10 -7.59
CA GLY A 568 -26.65 17.63 -8.09
C GLY A 568 -26.66 17.83 -9.60
N GLY A 569 -25.48 17.80 -10.17
CA GLY A 569 -25.27 17.77 -11.62
C GLY A 569 -25.47 19.08 -12.35
N ARG A 570 -25.48 20.22 -11.64
CA ARG A 570 -25.58 21.58 -12.21
C ARG A 570 -24.33 22.39 -11.85
N VAL A 571 -23.96 23.31 -12.74
CA VAL A 571 -22.95 24.32 -12.41
C VAL A 571 -23.63 25.39 -11.57
N VAL A 572 -23.22 25.52 -10.32
CA VAL A 572 -23.75 26.52 -9.37
C VAL A 572 -22.99 27.84 -9.52
N ALA A 573 -21.66 27.74 -9.67
CA ALA A 573 -20.78 28.88 -9.90
C ALA A 573 -19.57 28.45 -10.74
N GLN A 574 -19.05 29.34 -11.58
CA GLN A 574 -17.78 29.14 -12.30
C GLN A 574 -17.07 30.47 -12.48
N GLY A 575 -15.76 30.47 -12.53
CA GLY A 575 -14.92 31.64 -12.71
C GLY A 575 -13.70 31.60 -11.81
N THR A 576 -13.16 32.76 -11.49
CA THR A 576 -12.05 32.89 -10.53
C THR A 576 -12.51 32.51 -9.11
N PRO A 577 -11.60 32.12 -8.19
CA PRO A 577 -11.96 31.86 -6.79
C PRO A 577 -12.78 32.97 -6.15
N ALA A 578 -12.47 34.24 -6.44
CA ALA A 578 -13.19 35.40 -5.93
C ALA A 578 -14.64 35.50 -6.44
N GLU A 579 -14.90 35.12 -7.70
CA GLU A 579 -16.24 35.07 -8.27
C GLU A 579 -17.07 33.96 -7.63
N VAL A 580 -16.49 32.79 -7.36
CA VAL A 580 -17.15 31.70 -6.65
C VAL A 580 -17.42 32.07 -5.17
N GLU A 581 -16.49 32.76 -4.50
CA GLU A 581 -16.72 33.31 -3.14
C GLU A 581 -17.90 34.29 -3.10
N ALA A 582 -18.07 35.10 -4.13
CA ALA A 582 -19.16 36.06 -4.22
C ALA A 582 -20.53 35.44 -4.51
N ALA A 583 -20.56 34.24 -5.11
CA ALA A 583 -21.78 33.53 -5.46
C ALA A 583 -22.57 33.14 -4.20
N ALA A 584 -23.82 33.63 -4.09
CA ALA A 584 -24.63 33.38 -2.90
C ALA A 584 -25.15 31.94 -2.80
N GLU A 585 -25.40 31.30 -3.93
CA GLU A 585 -25.90 29.92 -4.02
C GLU A 585 -24.82 28.85 -3.88
N SER A 586 -23.55 29.23 -4.07
CA SER A 586 -22.41 28.32 -3.93
C SER A 586 -22.15 28.00 -2.45
N LEU A 587 -22.32 26.74 -2.06
CA LEU A 587 -21.94 26.27 -0.73
C LEU A 587 -20.43 26.39 -0.54
N THR A 588 -19.64 26.03 -1.53
CA THR A 588 -18.17 26.22 -1.53
C THR A 588 -17.82 27.68 -1.27
N GLY A 589 -18.45 28.62 -2.01
CA GLY A 589 -18.23 30.04 -1.83
C GLY A 589 -18.67 30.57 -0.46
N GLN A 590 -19.69 29.99 0.16
CA GLN A 590 -20.10 30.34 1.52
C GLN A 590 -19.05 29.96 2.55
N TYR A 591 -18.38 28.79 2.42
CA TYR A 591 -17.29 28.39 3.32
C TYR A 591 -16.03 29.23 3.06
N LEU A 592 -15.62 29.38 1.82
CA LEU A 592 -14.43 30.18 1.45
C LEU A 592 -14.52 31.64 1.92
N SER A 593 -15.70 32.24 1.79
CA SER A 593 -15.94 33.63 2.26
C SER A 593 -16.13 33.75 3.77
N GLY A 594 -16.19 32.62 4.52
CA GLY A 594 -16.46 32.63 5.96
C GLY A 594 -17.91 32.96 6.34
N ARG A 595 -18.85 33.11 5.37
CA ARG A 595 -20.29 33.24 5.63
C ARG A 595 -20.85 32.02 6.35
N ARG A 596 -20.33 30.84 6.00
CA ARG A 596 -20.52 29.57 6.69
C ARG A 596 -19.17 29.04 7.16
N ARG A 597 -19.11 28.40 8.32
CA ARG A 597 -17.87 27.82 8.84
C ARG A 597 -18.18 26.79 9.93
N ILE A 598 -17.32 25.80 10.04
CA ILE A 598 -17.32 24.84 11.14
C ILE A 598 -16.82 25.59 12.38
N ALA A 599 -17.67 25.67 13.42
CA ALA A 599 -17.37 26.44 14.62
C ALA A 599 -16.32 25.75 15.50
N VAL A 600 -15.44 26.53 16.13
CA VAL A 600 -14.61 26.04 17.24
C VAL A 600 -15.52 25.83 18.44
N PRO A 601 -15.49 24.65 19.13
CA PRO A 601 -16.28 24.38 20.31
C PRO A 601 -16.03 25.44 21.40
N ALA A 602 -17.10 26.02 21.94
CA ALA A 602 -16.98 27.01 23.03
C ALA A 602 -16.44 26.41 24.33
N VAL A 603 -16.73 25.13 24.56
CA VAL A 603 -16.25 24.33 25.70
C VAL A 603 -15.81 22.97 25.18
N ARG A 604 -14.61 22.54 25.55
CA ARG A 604 -14.10 21.19 25.24
C ARG A 604 -14.37 20.27 26.41
N THR A 605 -14.54 18.99 26.12
CA THR A 605 -14.63 17.97 27.16
C THR A 605 -13.23 17.80 27.80
N PRO A 606 -13.08 18.03 29.13
CA PRO A 606 -11.74 17.97 29.74
C PRO A 606 -11.27 16.52 29.91
N ALA A 607 -9.98 16.30 29.68
CA ALA A 607 -9.34 15.03 30.00
C ALA A 607 -9.36 14.78 31.54
N GLN A 608 -9.78 13.59 31.94
CA GLN A 608 -9.81 13.20 33.34
C GLN A 608 -8.49 12.52 33.73
N PRO A 609 -7.74 13.01 34.70
CA PRO A 609 -6.49 12.39 35.15
C PRO A 609 -6.66 10.91 35.50
N GLY A 610 -5.79 10.04 34.97
CA GLY A 610 -5.81 8.61 35.23
C GLY A 610 -6.90 7.82 34.49
N ARG A 611 -7.70 8.47 33.62
CA ARG A 611 -8.69 7.82 32.77
C ARG A 611 -8.23 7.88 31.30
N ALA A 612 -7.26 7.04 30.97
CA ALA A 612 -6.65 6.98 29.63
C ALA A 612 -6.18 5.56 29.32
N ILE A 613 -6.09 5.24 28.03
CA ILE A 613 -5.29 4.11 27.55
C ILE A 613 -3.87 4.64 27.40
N ARG A 614 -2.90 4.03 28.08
CA ARG A 614 -1.49 4.40 28.06
C ARG A 614 -0.68 3.29 27.40
N ILE A 615 0.08 3.66 26.36
CA ILE A 615 1.02 2.79 25.66
C ILE A 615 2.42 3.27 26.03
N GLU A 616 3.28 2.36 26.53
CA GLU A 616 4.64 2.67 26.92
C GLU A 616 5.64 1.96 26.01
N GLY A 617 6.63 2.71 25.54
CA GLY A 617 7.75 2.13 24.82
C GLY A 617 7.38 1.54 23.46
N ALA A 618 6.53 2.21 22.67
CA ALA A 618 6.17 1.76 21.34
C ALA A 618 7.34 1.96 20.36
N THR A 619 7.74 0.86 19.66
CA THR A 619 8.90 0.82 18.75
C THR A 619 8.57 0.23 17.38
N GLY A 620 7.29 0.13 17.02
CA GLY A 620 6.87 -0.37 15.70
C GLY A 620 7.33 0.56 14.56
N ASN A 621 7.78 -0.02 13.46
CA ASN A 621 8.26 0.70 12.26
C ASN A 621 9.21 1.85 12.63
N ASN A 622 8.83 3.11 12.39
CA ASN A 622 9.66 4.28 12.68
C ASN A 622 9.45 4.86 14.09
N LEU A 623 8.60 4.29 14.95
CA LEU A 623 8.37 4.78 16.31
C LEU A 623 9.62 4.63 17.19
N ARG A 624 9.96 5.68 17.96
CA ARG A 624 11.20 5.79 18.73
C ARG A 624 10.97 5.66 20.23
N ASP A 625 10.59 4.46 20.70
CA ASP A 625 10.36 4.15 22.14
C ASP A 625 9.42 5.18 22.80
N ILE A 626 8.31 5.50 22.12
CA ILE A 626 7.40 6.56 22.57
C ILE A 626 6.42 6.07 23.63
N THR A 627 6.10 6.97 24.57
CA THR A 627 5.02 6.78 25.53
C THR A 627 3.92 7.79 25.25
N VAL A 628 2.68 7.32 25.15
CA VAL A 628 1.53 8.14 24.76
C VAL A 628 0.27 7.73 25.53
N GLU A 629 -0.56 8.72 25.87
CA GLU A 629 -1.85 8.53 26.53
C GLU A 629 -3.00 8.97 25.63
N PHE A 630 -4.01 8.10 25.52
CA PHE A 630 -5.27 8.36 24.83
C PHE A 630 -6.37 8.54 25.87
N PRO A 631 -6.80 9.78 26.17
CA PRO A 631 -7.86 10.04 27.15
C PRO A 631 -9.17 9.38 26.75
N LEU A 632 -9.84 8.73 27.70
CA LEU A 632 -11.12 8.06 27.47
C LEU A 632 -12.31 9.03 27.46
N GLY A 633 -13.30 8.75 26.61
CA GLY A 633 -14.52 9.55 26.48
C GLY A 633 -14.32 10.88 25.74
N LEU A 634 -13.23 11.03 24.98
CA LEU A 634 -12.91 12.24 24.22
C LEU A 634 -12.86 11.95 22.72
N LEU A 635 -12.96 13.03 21.94
CA LEU A 635 -12.55 13.04 20.52
C LEU A 635 -11.08 13.44 20.47
N THR A 636 -10.21 12.45 20.23
CA THR A 636 -8.76 12.63 20.13
C THR A 636 -8.34 12.60 18.66
N CYS A 637 -7.66 13.65 18.18
CA CYS A 637 -7.02 13.68 16.88
C CYS A 637 -5.54 13.31 16.98
N VAL A 638 -5.09 12.33 16.20
CA VAL A 638 -3.66 12.05 15.98
C VAL A 638 -3.24 12.68 14.68
N THR A 639 -2.34 13.64 14.74
CA THR A 639 -1.95 14.52 13.63
C THR A 639 -0.43 14.51 13.43
N GLY A 640 0.06 15.23 12.44
CA GLY A 640 1.49 15.34 12.11
C GLY A 640 1.75 15.11 10.63
N VAL A 641 2.98 15.35 10.19
CA VAL A 641 3.38 15.23 8.78
C VAL A 641 3.21 13.82 8.23
N SER A 642 3.15 13.68 6.89
CA SER A 642 3.02 12.38 6.24
C SER A 642 4.23 11.50 6.58
N GLY A 643 3.99 10.21 6.90
CA GLY A 643 5.05 9.27 7.32
C GLY A 643 5.58 9.45 8.75
N SER A 644 4.99 10.32 9.60
CA SER A 644 5.45 10.54 10.98
C SER A 644 5.18 9.38 11.95
N GLY A 645 4.46 8.32 11.53
CA GLY A 645 4.17 7.14 12.36
C GLY A 645 2.76 7.08 12.94
N LYS A 646 1.84 7.95 12.52
CA LYS A 646 0.44 7.99 13.01
C LYS A 646 -0.29 6.66 12.92
N SER A 647 -0.31 6.06 11.72
CA SER A 647 -1.00 4.77 11.49
C SER A 647 -0.31 3.63 12.25
N THR A 648 1.02 3.67 12.39
CA THR A 648 1.75 2.69 13.21
C THR A 648 1.34 2.78 14.68
N LEU A 649 1.20 4.00 15.23
CA LEU A 649 0.77 4.21 16.60
C LEU A 649 -0.70 3.81 16.81
N VAL A 650 -1.60 4.24 15.93
CA VAL A 650 -3.05 4.08 16.12
C VAL A 650 -3.53 2.73 15.62
N VAL A 651 -3.17 2.32 14.41
CA VAL A 651 -3.69 1.08 13.80
C VAL A 651 -2.84 -0.12 14.21
N ASP A 652 -1.51 -0.08 13.95
CA ASP A 652 -0.66 -1.24 14.22
C ASP A 652 -0.42 -1.48 15.71
N THR A 653 -0.48 -0.43 16.54
CA THR A 653 -0.25 -0.56 17.99
C THR A 653 -1.57 -0.53 18.77
N LEU A 654 -2.24 0.62 18.89
CA LEU A 654 -3.43 0.79 19.73
C LEU A 654 -4.58 -0.15 19.35
N TYR A 655 -4.97 -0.15 18.07
CA TYR A 655 -6.08 -0.98 17.61
C TYR A 655 -5.81 -2.47 17.83
N ARG A 656 -4.63 -2.95 17.39
CA ARG A 656 -4.30 -4.38 17.51
C ARG A 656 -4.15 -4.82 18.97
N LEU A 657 -3.62 -3.97 19.87
CA LEU A 657 -3.58 -4.26 21.32
C LEU A 657 -4.98 -4.36 21.90
N ALA A 658 -5.86 -3.42 21.57
CA ALA A 658 -7.25 -3.43 22.02
C ALA A 658 -8.01 -4.65 21.48
N ALA A 659 -7.87 -4.98 20.20
CA ALA A 659 -8.49 -6.14 19.57
C ALA A 659 -7.99 -7.45 20.18
N ALA A 660 -6.70 -7.58 20.44
CA ALA A 660 -6.12 -8.75 21.10
C ALA A 660 -6.64 -8.91 22.54
N SER A 661 -6.73 -7.80 23.30
CA SER A 661 -7.26 -7.79 24.67
C SER A 661 -8.72 -8.21 24.72
N LEU A 662 -9.52 -7.83 23.74
CA LEU A 662 -10.96 -8.18 23.63
C LEU A 662 -11.23 -9.50 22.89
N ASN A 663 -10.18 -10.29 22.57
CA ASN A 663 -10.23 -11.56 21.85
C ASN A 663 -10.85 -11.48 20.45
N GLU A 664 -10.76 -10.32 19.79
CA GLU A 664 -11.35 -10.10 18.47
C GLU A 664 -10.36 -10.34 17.30
N SER A 665 -9.05 -10.38 17.56
CA SER A 665 -8.05 -10.51 16.49
C SER A 665 -6.91 -11.46 16.87
N GLY A 666 -6.44 -12.21 15.87
CA GLY A 666 -5.21 -13.02 15.94
C GLY A 666 -3.96 -12.29 15.40
N ASP A 667 -4.10 -11.04 14.94
CA ASP A 667 -2.96 -10.28 14.41
C ASP A 667 -2.11 -9.71 15.56
N SER A 668 -0.79 -9.87 15.48
CA SER A 668 0.13 -9.33 16.47
C SER A 668 0.19 -7.81 16.39
N ALA A 669 0.12 -7.16 17.54
CA ALA A 669 0.35 -5.72 17.66
C ALA A 669 1.82 -5.37 17.41
N ALA A 670 2.08 -4.13 17.00
CA ALA A 670 3.43 -3.61 16.92
C ALA A 670 4.09 -3.61 18.32
N PRO A 671 5.43 -3.77 18.41
CA PRO A 671 6.11 -3.91 19.69
C PRO A 671 5.92 -2.69 20.59
N CYS A 672 5.58 -2.94 21.86
CA CYS A 672 5.57 -1.96 22.95
C CYS A 672 6.00 -2.62 24.26
N ARG A 673 6.40 -1.82 25.25
CA ARG A 673 6.86 -2.32 26.54
C ARG A 673 5.71 -2.70 27.46
N ALA A 674 4.71 -1.85 27.56
CA ALA A 674 3.54 -2.06 28.41
C ALA A 674 2.31 -1.30 27.88
N THR A 675 1.14 -1.75 28.28
CA THR A 675 -0.13 -1.10 27.96
C THR A 675 -1.04 -1.12 29.20
N HIS A 676 -1.70 -0.01 29.50
CA HIS A 676 -2.58 0.16 30.64
C HIS A 676 -3.93 0.75 30.19
N GLY A 677 -4.99 0.44 30.92
CA GLY A 677 -6.33 1.04 30.76
C GLY A 677 -7.22 0.40 29.68
N LEU A 678 -6.80 -0.70 29.03
CA LEU A 678 -7.63 -1.41 28.05
C LEU A 678 -8.90 -2.05 28.65
N ASP A 679 -8.90 -2.39 29.92
CA ASP A 679 -10.06 -2.93 30.69
C ASP A 679 -11.21 -1.93 30.83
N SER A 680 -10.95 -0.65 30.55
CA SER A 680 -11.98 0.40 30.58
C SER A 680 -12.87 0.39 29.34
N ILE A 681 -12.48 -0.31 28.28
CA ILE A 681 -13.24 -0.46 27.04
C ILE A 681 -13.82 -1.88 26.96
N ASP A 682 -14.98 -2.01 26.34
CA ASP A 682 -15.64 -3.29 26.09
C ASP A 682 -15.67 -3.70 24.62
N ARG A 683 -15.34 -2.77 23.73
CA ARG A 683 -15.34 -2.98 22.30
C ARG A 683 -14.38 -2.04 21.58
N VAL A 684 -13.75 -2.53 20.52
CA VAL A 684 -12.98 -1.71 19.57
C VAL A 684 -13.55 -1.85 18.17
N ILE A 685 -13.62 -0.74 17.44
CA ILE A 685 -14.15 -0.67 16.08
C ILE A 685 -13.17 0.13 15.24
N ASP A 686 -12.64 -0.51 14.22
CA ASP A 686 -11.81 0.12 13.20
C ASP A 686 -12.66 0.48 11.98
N ILE A 687 -12.60 1.74 11.58
CA ILE A 687 -13.33 2.30 10.43
C ILE A 687 -12.30 2.83 9.44
N ASP A 688 -11.77 1.93 8.64
CA ASP A 688 -10.79 2.18 7.59
C ASP A 688 -11.45 2.45 6.22
N GLN A 689 -10.66 2.88 5.24
CA GLN A 689 -11.11 3.16 3.87
C GLN A 689 -11.24 1.90 2.99
N SER A 690 -11.00 0.70 3.52
CA SER A 690 -11.11 -0.54 2.75
C SER A 690 -12.55 -0.77 2.25
N PRO A 691 -12.74 -1.37 1.08
CA PRO A 691 -14.08 -1.67 0.55
C PRO A 691 -14.91 -2.49 1.53
N ILE A 692 -16.23 -2.24 1.57
CA ILE A 692 -17.20 -3.01 2.41
C ILE A 692 -17.38 -4.46 1.95
N GLY A 693 -16.68 -4.87 0.90
CA GLY A 693 -16.62 -6.23 0.39
C GLY A 693 -15.83 -6.31 -0.92
N ARG A 694 -15.28 -7.49 -1.20
CA ARG A 694 -14.39 -7.72 -2.34
C ARG A 694 -15.11 -8.26 -3.58
N THR A 695 -16.41 -8.54 -3.50
CA THR A 695 -17.19 -9.14 -4.58
C THR A 695 -18.32 -8.23 -5.03
N PRO A 696 -18.79 -8.34 -6.30
CA PRO A 696 -19.95 -7.60 -6.80
C PRO A 696 -21.25 -7.83 -6.01
N ARG A 697 -21.33 -8.88 -5.18
CA ARG A 697 -22.47 -9.21 -4.32
C ARG A 697 -22.56 -8.34 -3.07
N SER A 698 -21.43 -7.79 -2.64
CA SER A 698 -21.40 -6.88 -1.50
C SER A 698 -21.95 -5.51 -1.91
N ASN A 699 -22.85 -4.95 -1.12
CA ASN A 699 -23.46 -3.66 -1.34
C ASN A 699 -23.90 -3.00 -0.02
N PRO A 700 -24.27 -1.72 0.01
CA PRO A 700 -24.70 -1.04 1.22
C PRO A 700 -25.84 -1.75 1.97
N ALA A 701 -26.85 -2.26 1.24
CA ALA A 701 -27.99 -2.97 1.87
C ALA A 701 -27.55 -4.27 2.59
N THR A 702 -26.63 -5.04 2.01
CA THR A 702 -26.13 -6.27 2.66
C THR A 702 -25.25 -5.96 3.84
N TYR A 703 -24.36 -4.95 3.72
CA TYR A 703 -23.42 -4.61 4.75
C TYR A 703 -24.07 -3.99 6.01
N THR A 704 -25.04 -3.10 5.83
CA THR A 704 -25.79 -2.47 6.93
C THR A 704 -26.88 -3.37 7.52
N GLY A 705 -27.11 -4.54 6.92
CA GLY A 705 -28.14 -5.47 7.32
C GLY A 705 -29.57 -5.06 6.95
N LEU A 706 -29.75 -4.11 6.04
CA LEU A 706 -31.06 -3.73 5.48
C LEU A 706 -31.67 -4.84 4.63
N PHE A 707 -30.82 -5.64 3.96
CA PHE A 707 -31.27 -6.63 2.99
C PHE A 707 -32.08 -7.79 3.62
N GLY A 708 -31.81 -8.17 4.87
CA GLY A 708 -32.58 -9.20 5.61
C GLY A 708 -34.06 -8.82 5.71
N PRO A 709 -34.40 -7.74 6.44
CA PRO A 709 -35.76 -7.25 6.56
C PRO A 709 -36.44 -6.93 5.22
N ILE A 710 -35.70 -6.46 4.18
CA ILE A 710 -36.28 -6.26 2.85
C ILE A 710 -36.75 -7.59 2.25
N ARG A 711 -35.94 -8.66 2.33
CA ARG A 711 -36.32 -10.00 1.83
C ARG A 711 -37.50 -10.60 2.58
N GLU A 712 -37.56 -10.44 3.90
CA GLU A 712 -38.68 -10.86 4.73
C GLU A 712 -39.96 -10.14 4.30
N LEU A 713 -39.91 -8.83 4.10
CA LEU A 713 -41.05 -8.03 3.64
C LEU A 713 -41.57 -8.49 2.26
N PHE A 714 -40.68 -8.82 1.32
CA PHE A 714 -41.08 -9.36 0.02
C PHE A 714 -41.66 -10.78 0.13
N ALA A 715 -41.20 -11.63 1.02
CA ALA A 715 -41.76 -12.95 1.28
C ALA A 715 -43.17 -12.90 1.90
N GLU A 716 -43.46 -11.83 2.62
CA GLU A 716 -44.77 -11.59 3.24
C GLU A 716 -45.86 -11.06 2.28
N VAL A 717 -45.48 -10.61 1.08
CA VAL A 717 -46.45 -10.16 0.05
C VAL A 717 -47.41 -11.31 -0.28
N PRO A 718 -48.74 -11.06 -0.39
CA PRO A 718 -49.74 -12.11 -0.64
C PRO A 718 -49.40 -13.01 -1.84
N GLU A 719 -48.89 -12.45 -2.91
CA GLU A 719 -48.48 -13.18 -4.11
C GLU A 719 -47.29 -14.08 -3.88
N ALA A 720 -46.30 -13.63 -3.09
CA ALA A 720 -45.13 -14.46 -2.71
C ALA A 720 -45.56 -15.65 -1.84
N ARG A 721 -46.44 -15.42 -0.86
CA ARG A 721 -47.05 -16.48 -0.02
C ARG A 721 -47.84 -17.48 -0.83
N ALA A 722 -48.66 -17.02 -1.80
CA ALA A 722 -49.43 -17.88 -2.68
C ALA A 722 -48.55 -18.79 -3.54
N ARG A 723 -47.34 -18.34 -3.90
CA ARG A 723 -46.36 -19.10 -4.66
C ARG A 723 -45.40 -19.93 -3.76
N GLY A 724 -45.53 -19.83 -2.43
CA GLY A 724 -44.64 -20.51 -1.48
C GLY A 724 -43.22 -19.98 -1.47
N TYR A 725 -43.03 -18.69 -1.78
CA TYR A 725 -41.71 -18.05 -1.80
C TYR A 725 -41.28 -17.64 -0.40
N ASP A 726 -40.15 -18.17 0.05
CA ASP A 726 -39.52 -17.82 1.31
C ASP A 726 -38.52 -16.64 1.15
N PRO A 727 -37.98 -16.07 2.23
CA PRO A 727 -36.98 -15.02 2.14
C PRO A 727 -35.71 -15.40 1.36
N GLY A 728 -35.37 -16.71 1.23
CA GLY A 728 -34.27 -17.24 0.42
C GLY A 728 -34.47 -16.95 -1.06
N ARG A 729 -35.71 -17.00 -1.54
CA ARG A 729 -36.05 -16.70 -2.93
C ARG A 729 -35.64 -15.31 -3.37
N PHE A 730 -35.68 -14.34 -2.44
CA PHE A 730 -35.30 -12.96 -2.66
C PHE A 730 -33.82 -12.69 -2.38
N SER A 731 -33.00 -13.73 -2.21
CA SER A 731 -31.54 -13.60 -2.05
C SER A 731 -30.84 -13.83 -3.39
N PHE A 732 -30.03 -12.86 -3.84
CA PHE A 732 -29.17 -13.05 -5.01
C PHE A 732 -27.95 -13.97 -4.72
N ASN A 733 -27.70 -14.36 -3.45
CA ASN A 733 -26.63 -15.28 -3.07
C ASN A 733 -27.06 -16.75 -3.08
N VAL A 734 -28.38 -17.04 -3.11
CA VAL A 734 -28.94 -18.39 -2.99
C VAL A 734 -29.59 -18.79 -4.30
N ARG A 735 -29.40 -20.05 -4.70
CA ARG A 735 -30.07 -20.60 -5.88
C ARG A 735 -31.60 -20.57 -5.72
N GLY A 736 -32.31 -20.46 -6.84
CA GLY A 736 -33.76 -20.49 -6.92
C GLY A 736 -34.39 -19.16 -7.34
N GLY A 737 -33.97 -18.02 -6.80
CA GLY A 737 -34.46 -16.69 -7.16
C GLY A 737 -33.51 -15.81 -7.95
N ARG A 738 -32.21 -16.13 -7.91
CA ARG A 738 -31.17 -15.39 -8.61
C ARG A 738 -31.12 -15.70 -10.11
N CYS A 739 -30.53 -14.81 -10.88
CA CYS A 739 -30.13 -15.09 -12.25
C CYS A 739 -28.98 -16.11 -12.24
N GLU A 740 -29.13 -17.27 -12.84
CA GLU A 740 -28.11 -18.30 -12.85
C GLU A 740 -26.98 -18.02 -13.85
N ALA A 741 -27.20 -17.15 -14.87
CA ALA A 741 -26.17 -16.78 -15.84
C ALA A 741 -25.04 -15.95 -15.21
N CYS A 742 -25.36 -15.02 -14.31
CA CYS A 742 -24.39 -14.23 -13.56
C CYS A 742 -24.32 -14.62 -12.07
N GLU A 743 -24.99 -15.70 -11.69
CA GLU A 743 -25.06 -16.18 -10.32
C GLU A 743 -25.50 -15.13 -9.28
N GLY A 744 -26.26 -14.12 -9.70
CA GLY A 744 -26.74 -13.01 -8.88
C GLY A 744 -25.80 -11.80 -8.80
N ASP A 745 -24.68 -11.79 -9.50
CA ASP A 745 -23.73 -10.66 -9.53
C ASP A 745 -24.30 -9.46 -10.31
N GLY A 746 -25.20 -9.72 -11.28
CA GLY A 746 -25.71 -8.70 -12.21
C GLY A 746 -24.71 -8.36 -13.32
N VAL A 747 -23.46 -8.76 -13.17
CA VAL A 747 -22.36 -8.56 -14.12
C VAL A 747 -21.64 -9.89 -14.35
N ILE A 748 -20.98 -10.01 -15.50
CA ILE A 748 -20.12 -11.16 -15.84
C ILE A 748 -18.69 -10.66 -15.80
N ARG A 749 -17.83 -11.33 -15.06
CA ARG A 749 -16.38 -11.04 -15.03
C ARG A 749 -15.73 -11.64 -16.26
N VAL A 750 -15.05 -10.83 -17.03
CA VAL A 750 -14.21 -11.25 -18.14
C VAL A 750 -12.76 -11.14 -17.70
N GLU A 751 -12.10 -12.28 -17.52
CA GLU A 751 -10.69 -12.33 -17.13
C GLU A 751 -9.81 -11.92 -18.31
N MET A 752 -9.04 -10.86 -18.12
CA MET A 752 -8.13 -10.33 -19.12
C MET A 752 -6.70 -10.53 -18.62
N HIS A 753 -6.05 -11.64 -19.00
CA HIS A 753 -4.78 -12.13 -18.45
C HIS A 753 -3.65 -11.09 -18.28
N PHE A 754 -3.62 -10.01 -19.06
CA PHE A 754 -2.59 -8.95 -19.00
C PHE A 754 -3.14 -7.58 -18.63
N LEU A 755 -4.46 -7.44 -18.49
CA LEU A 755 -5.17 -6.21 -18.15
C LEU A 755 -6.04 -6.45 -16.93
N PRO A 756 -6.50 -5.40 -16.23
CA PRO A 756 -7.50 -5.55 -15.17
C PRO A 756 -8.77 -6.22 -15.72
N ASP A 757 -9.37 -7.10 -14.89
CA ASP A 757 -10.60 -7.80 -15.27
C ASP A 757 -11.71 -6.81 -15.61
N ALA A 758 -12.41 -7.07 -16.72
CA ALA A 758 -13.56 -6.30 -17.13
C ALA A 758 -14.86 -6.90 -16.57
N TYR A 759 -15.79 -6.04 -16.11
CA TYR A 759 -17.11 -6.45 -15.65
C TYR A 759 -18.14 -5.95 -16.63
N VAL A 760 -18.79 -6.88 -17.33
CA VAL A 760 -19.81 -6.58 -18.34
C VAL A 760 -21.20 -6.88 -17.76
N THR A 761 -22.17 -6.01 -18.04
CA THR A 761 -23.56 -6.24 -17.61
C THR A 761 -24.07 -7.58 -18.14
N CYS A 762 -24.70 -8.38 -17.29
CA CYS A 762 -25.24 -9.68 -17.68
C CYS A 762 -26.41 -9.51 -18.65
N ASP A 763 -26.30 -10.06 -19.86
CA ASP A 763 -27.34 -9.97 -20.90
C ASP A 763 -28.65 -10.65 -20.49
N ALA A 764 -28.59 -11.76 -19.74
CA ALA A 764 -29.76 -12.52 -19.33
C ALA A 764 -30.65 -11.75 -18.34
N CYS A 765 -30.10 -11.09 -17.34
CA CYS A 765 -30.86 -10.34 -16.35
C CYS A 765 -30.75 -8.81 -16.51
N ARG A 766 -29.92 -8.33 -17.44
CA ARG A 766 -29.68 -6.88 -17.69
C ARG A 766 -29.34 -6.12 -16.42
N GLY A 767 -28.47 -6.69 -15.59
CA GLY A 767 -28.05 -6.10 -14.32
C GLY A 767 -29.02 -6.29 -13.14
N GLN A 768 -30.20 -6.88 -13.36
CA GLN A 768 -31.25 -7.00 -12.34
C GLN A 768 -30.98 -8.06 -11.26
N ARG A 769 -29.97 -8.94 -11.42
CA ARG A 769 -29.52 -9.97 -10.47
C ARG A 769 -30.46 -11.16 -10.24
N TYR A 770 -31.75 -11.05 -10.57
CA TYR A 770 -32.79 -12.05 -10.30
C TYR A 770 -33.35 -12.66 -11.58
N ASN A 771 -34.00 -13.81 -11.45
CA ASN A 771 -34.80 -14.39 -12.51
C ASN A 771 -36.15 -13.67 -12.66
N ARG A 772 -36.82 -13.93 -13.77
CA ARG A 772 -38.08 -13.24 -14.14
C ARG A 772 -39.17 -13.46 -13.11
N GLU A 773 -39.33 -14.70 -12.61
CA GLU A 773 -40.42 -15.08 -11.69
C GLU A 773 -40.31 -14.34 -10.36
N THR A 774 -39.06 -14.12 -9.85
CA THR A 774 -38.83 -13.36 -8.63
C THR A 774 -39.13 -11.87 -8.85
N LEU A 775 -38.83 -11.32 -10.04
CA LEU A 775 -39.09 -9.92 -10.37
C LEU A 775 -40.58 -9.59 -10.57
N GLU A 776 -41.44 -10.59 -10.73
CA GLU A 776 -42.89 -10.39 -10.78
C GLU A 776 -43.47 -9.98 -9.42
N ILE A 777 -42.84 -10.38 -8.33
CA ILE A 777 -43.29 -10.02 -6.98
C ILE A 777 -43.03 -8.55 -6.71
N ARG A 778 -44.10 -7.82 -6.33
CA ARG A 778 -44.01 -6.37 -6.10
C ARG A 778 -44.52 -5.97 -4.73
N TYR A 779 -43.78 -5.15 -4.04
CA TYR A 779 -44.20 -4.45 -2.83
C TYR A 779 -44.37 -2.98 -3.13
N LYS A 780 -45.55 -2.42 -2.87
CA LYS A 780 -45.93 -1.04 -3.25
C LYS A 780 -45.59 -0.71 -4.72
N GLY A 781 -45.83 -1.65 -5.63
CA GLY A 781 -45.56 -1.48 -7.06
C GLY A 781 -44.13 -1.63 -7.52
N ARG A 782 -43.15 -1.86 -6.63
CA ARG A 782 -41.74 -2.05 -6.94
C ARG A 782 -41.30 -3.49 -6.70
N ASN A 783 -40.50 -4.05 -7.61
CA ASN A 783 -39.84 -5.34 -7.41
C ASN A 783 -38.54 -5.18 -6.60
N ILE A 784 -37.92 -6.29 -6.16
CA ILE A 784 -36.76 -6.26 -5.31
C ILE A 784 -35.53 -5.63 -6.01
N SER A 785 -35.37 -5.79 -7.31
CA SER A 785 -34.26 -5.17 -8.07
C SER A 785 -34.46 -3.65 -8.16
N GLU A 786 -35.70 -3.19 -8.39
CA GLU A 786 -36.03 -1.75 -8.38
C GLU A 786 -35.80 -1.13 -7.00
N VAL A 787 -36.06 -1.87 -5.90
CA VAL A 787 -35.76 -1.43 -4.53
C VAL A 787 -34.25 -1.35 -4.28
N LEU A 788 -33.47 -2.31 -4.74
CA LEU A 788 -32.00 -2.23 -4.68
C LEU A 788 -31.43 -1.08 -5.53
N GLY A 789 -32.13 -0.68 -6.59
CA GLY A 789 -31.80 0.48 -7.42
C GLY A 789 -32.12 1.85 -6.81
N MET A 790 -32.93 1.90 -5.73
CA MET A 790 -33.27 3.14 -5.04
C MET A 790 -32.05 3.76 -4.35
N THR A 791 -32.00 5.08 -4.31
CA THR A 791 -31.10 5.82 -3.41
C THR A 791 -31.50 5.61 -1.95
N VAL A 792 -30.61 5.88 -1.02
CA VAL A 792 -30.90 5.83 0.42
C VAL A 792 -32.07 6.78 0.74
N GLU A 793 -32.10 7.97 0.12
CA GLU A 793 -33.15 8.96 0.29
C GLU A 793 -34.52 8.44 -0.19
N ASP A 794 -34.59 7.91 -1.42
CA ASP A 794 -35.83 7.31 -1.96
C ASP A 794 -36.29 6.12 -1.11
N ALA A 795 -35.36 5.30 -0.66
CA ALA A 795 -35.67 4.14 0.18
C ALA A 795 -36.19 4.55 1.57
N ALA A 796 -35.65 5.61 2.15
CA ALA A 796 -36.10 6.13 3.45
C ALA A 796 -37.58 6.61 3.36
N GLU A 797 -37.94 7.27 2.27
CA GLU A 797 -39.33 7.65 2.04
C GLU A 797 -40.21 6.43 1.72
N PHE A 798 -39.76 5.51 0.90
CA PHE A 798 -40.49 4.30 0.50
C PHE A 798 -40.81 3.40 1.71
N PHE A 799 -39.81 3.25 2.62
CA PHE A 799 -39.94 2.41 3.82
C PHE A 799 -40.26 3.17 5.11
N ARG A 800 -40.73 4.43 5.04
CA ARG A 800 -41.01 5.29 6.21
C ARG A 800 -41.87 4.64 7.29
N ASN A 801 -42.79 3.75 6.90
CA ASN A 801 -43.68 3.03 7.81
C ASN A 801 -43.16 1.66 8.26
N VAL A 802 -41.91 1.30 7.98
CA VAL A 802 -41.26 0.04 8.38
C VAL A 802 -40.13 0.35 9.36
N PRO A 803 -40.39 0.33 10.69
CA PRO A 803 -39.42 0.81 11.70
C PRO A 803 -38.03 0.15 11.62
N ALA A 804 -37.98 -1.17 11.35
CA ALA A 804 -36.73 -1.92 11.24
C ALA A 804 -35.82 -1.47 10.08
N LEU A 805 -36.39 -0.97 8.99
CA LEU A 805 -35.67 -0.42 7.85
C LEU A 805 -35.36 1.06 8.08
N ARG A 806 -36.35 1.81 8.60
CA ARG A 806 -36.25 3.25 8.78
C ARG A 806 -35.04 3.63 9.64
N SER A 807 -34.87 3.04 10.81
CA SER A 807 -33.78 3.35 11.71
C SER A 807 -32.39 3.23 11.05
N ARG A 808 -32.19 2.21 10.23
CA ARG A 808 -30.93 2.00 9.50
C ARG A 808 -30.74 2.93 8.32
N LEU A 809 -31.84 3.29 7.64
CA LEU A 809 -31.81 4.28 6.56
C LEU A 809 -31.52 5.68 7.09
N ASP A 810 -32.11 6.03 8.24
CA ASP A 810 -31.85 7.31 8.92
C ASP A 810 -30.35 7.45 9.28
N THR A 811 -29.66 6.38 9.76
CA THR A 811 -28.21 6.43 10.04
C THR A 811 -27.38 6.61 8.76
N LEU A 812 -27.80 6.07 7.62
CA LEU A 812 -27.15 6.30 6.32
C LEU A 812 -27.35 7.75 5.86
N LEU A 813 -28.50 8.33 6.06
CA LEU A 813 -28.78 9.75 5.76
C LEU A 813 -27.92 10.68 6.63
N GLU A 814 -27.86 10.40 7.94
CA GLU A 814 -27.05 11.16 8.90
C GLU A 814 -25.55 11.15 8.56
N THR A 815 -25.05 10.08 7.93
CA THR A 815 -23.65 10.01 7.46
C THR A 815 -23.44 10.62 6.07
N GLY A 816 -24.45 11.32 5.50
CA GLY A 816 -24.33 12.03 4.21
C GLY A 816 -24.35 11.13 2.98
N LEU A 817 -24.96 9.93 3.07
CA LEU A 817 -25.02 8.94 1.98
C LEU A 817 -26.38 8.91 1.26
N SER A 818 -27.13 10.03 1.24
CA SER A 818 -28.48 10.12 0.65
C SER A 818 -28.55 9.65 -0.81
N TYR A 819 -27.50 9.92 -1.59
CA TYR A 819 -27.39 9.66 -3.01
C TYR A 819 -26.94 8.25 -3.38
N VAL A 820 -26.36 7.48 -2.45
CA VAL A 820 -25.85 6.12 -2.67
C VAL A 820 -27.04 5.17 -2.88
N ARG A 821 -26.92 4.25 -3.85
CA ARG A 821 -27.96 3.24 -4.10
C ARG A 821 -27.80 2.04 -3.16
N LEU A 822 -28.91 1.49 -2.67
CA LEU A 822 -28.90 0.34 -1.75
C LEU A 822 -28.15 -0.87 -2.30
N GLY A 823 -28.31 -1.16 -3.59
CA GLY A 823 -27.66 -2.28 -4.29
C GLY A 823 -26.36 -1.91 -5.02
N GLN A 824 -25.80 -0.72 -4.80
CA GLN A 824 -24.55 -0.29 -5.41
C GLN A 824 -23.43 -1.25 -5.07
N ASN A 825 -22.67 -1.67 -6.06
CA ASN A 825 -21.57 -2.60 -5.87
C ASN A 825 -20.49 -1.99 -4.94
N ALA A 826 -20.03 -2.76 -3.96
CA ALA A 826 -19.00 -2.33 -3.01
C ALA A 826 -17.71 -1.83 -3.68
N THR A 827 -17.35 -2.40 -4.83
CA THR A 827 -16.13 -2.02 -5.57
C THR A 827 -16.25 -0.68 -6.32
N THR A 828 -17.49 -0.15 -6.46
CA THR A 828 -17.73 1.15 -7.11
C THR A 828 -17.85 2.31 -6.11
N LEU A 829 -17.88 2.01 -4.81
CA LEU A 829 -17.85 3.03 -3.76
C LEU A 829 -16.45 3.64 -3.65
N SER A 830 -16.40 4.95 -3.41
CA SER A 830 -15.15 5.59 -2.99
C SER A 830 -14.73 5.13 -1.59
N GLY A 831 -13.44 5.32 -1.23
CA GLY A 831 -12.94 4.97 0.11
C GLY A 831 -13.73 5.67 1.22
N GLY A 832 -14.01 6.96 1.06
CA GLY A 832 -14.81 7.73 2.01
C GLY A 832 -16.28 7.28 2.09
N GLU A 833 -16.91 6.90 0.97
CA GLU A 833 -18.26 6.32 0.98
C GLU A 833 -18.30 4.99 1.72
N ALA A 834 -17.33 4.10 1.43
CA ALA A 834 -17.21 2.81 2.13
C ALA A 834 -17.05 2.99 3.64
N GLN A 835 -16.22 3.93 4.06
CA GLN A 835 -15.98 4.28 5.46
C GLN A 835 -17.26 4.80 6.15
N ARG A 836 -18.02 5.70 5.49
CA ARG A 836 -19.30 6.21 5.99
C ARG A 836 -20.38 5.13 6.08
N VAL A 837 -20.41 4.16 5.15
CA VAL A 837 -21.29 2.98 5.24
C VAL A 837 -20.90 2.12 6.45
N LYS A 838 -19.60 1.96 6.75
CA LYS A 838 -19.14 1.25 7.96
C LYS A 838 -19.58 1.98 9.23
N LEU A 839 -19.39 3.30 9.26
CA LEU A 839 -19.82 4.14 10.39
C LEU A 839 -21.33 4.07 10.62
N SER A 840 -22.14 4.17 9.56
CA SER A 840 -23.61 4.09 9.68
C SER A 840 -24.12 2.76 10.26
N ARG A 841 -23.43 1.66 9.93
CA ARG A 841 -23.73 0.34 10.51
C ARG A 841 -23.47 0.30 12.01
N GLU A 842 -22.40 0.93 12.48
CA GLU A 842 -22.07 0.96 13.91
C GLU A 842 -23.02 1.89 14.69
N LEU A 843 -23.41 3.03 14.10
CA LEU A 843 -24.42 3.94 14.65
C LEU A 843 -25.80 3.27 14.81
N ALA A 844 -26.15 2.34 13.93
CA ALA A 844 -27.40 1.60 14.02
C ALA A 844 -27.46 0.59 15.20
N LYS A 845 -26.32 0.34 15.88
CA LYS A 845 -26.20 -0.54 17.02
C LYS A 845 -26.39 0.25 18.32
N ARG A 846 -26.85 -0.43 19.38
CA ARG A 846 -26.95 0.18 20.71
C ARG A 846 -25.56 0.46 21.26
N SER A 847 -25.29 1.70 21.61
CA SER A 847 -24.05 2.13 22.26
C SER A 847 -23.97 1.61 23.71
N THR A 848 -22.77 1.21 24.13
CA THR A 848 -22.45 0.83 25.50
C THR A 848 -21.84 2.00 26.30
N GLY A 849 -21.38 3.05 25.58
CA GLY A 849 -20.67 4.19 26.18
C GLY A 849 -19.21 3.85 26.57
N ARG A 850 -18.70 2.68 26.15
CA ARG A 850 -17.33 2.23 26.45
C ARG A 850 -16.62 1.66 25.22
N THR A 851 -17.08 2.05 24.05
CA THR A 851 -16.50 1.61 22.77
C THR A 851 -15.37 2.54 22.37
N LEU A 852 -14.25 1.97 21.91
CA LEU A 852 -13.17 2.68 21.24
C LEU A 852 -13.41 2.65 19.74
N TYR A 853 -13.65 3.80 19.14
CA TYR A 853 -13.72 3.98 17.70
C TYR A 853 -12.38 4.51 17.18
N ILE A 854 -11.86 3.86 16.16
CA ILE A 854 -10.65 4.29 15.44
C ILE A 854 -11.03 4.60 14.01
N LEU A 855 -10.72 5.82 13.57
CA LEU A 855 -11.02 6.28 12.21
C LEU A 855 -9.72 6.77 11.54
N ASP A 856 -9.46 6.28 10.34
CA ASP A 856 -8.29 6.66 9.55
C ASP A 856 -8.72 7.60 8.42
N GLU A 857 -8.34 8.88 8.51
CA GLU A 857 -8.63 9.98 7.59
C GLU A 857 -10.11 10.02 7.10
N PRO A 858 -11.09 10.14 8.02
CA PRO A 858 -12.50 10.05 7.66
C PRO A 858 -13.04 11.21 6.82
N THR A 859 -12.27 12.30 6.65
CA THR A 859 -12.67 13.45 5.82
C THR A 859 -12.21 13.35 4.38
N THR A 860 -11.56 12.25 4.00
CA THR A 860 -11.11 12.00 2.63
C THR A 860 -12.25 12.12 1.63
N GLY A 861 -12.08 12.97 0.63
CA GLY A 861 -13.08 13.21 -0.44
C GLY A 861 -14.35 13.94 0.00
N LEU A 862 -14.33 14.60 1.15
CA LEU A 862 -15.48 15.32 1.69
C LEU A 862 -15.38 16.83 1.45
N HIS A 863 -16.48 17.40 1.00
CA HIS A 863 -16.68 18.84 0.99
C HIS A 863 -16.86 19.37 2.42
N PHE A 864 -16.56 20.64 2.68
CA PHE A 864 -16.70 21.30 3.99
C PHE A 864 -18.04 21.03 4.68
N HIS A 865 -19.13 21.02 3.93
CA HIS A 865 -20.47 20.71 4.43
C HIS A 865 -20.61 19.26 4.91
N ASP A 866 -20.04 18.31 4.18
CA ASP A 866 -20.08 16.89 4.52
C ASP A 866 -19.20 16.64 5.79
N ILE A 867 -18.09 17.39 5.93
CA ILE A 867 -17.25 17.37 7.14
C ILE A 867 -18.03 17.87 8.36
N GLU A 868 -18.78 18.97 8.22
CA GLU A 868 -19.65 19.51 9.30
C GLU A 868 -20.65 18.46 9.77
N GLN A 869 -21.30 17.73 8.85
CA GLN A 869 -22.21 16.64 9.18
C GLN A 869 -21.51 15.49 9.90
N LEU A 870 -20.37 15.03 9.38
CA LEU A 870 -19.58 13.96 9.98
C LEU A 870 -19.16 14.31 11.42
N LEU A 871 -18.69 15.53 11.65
CA LEU A 871 -18.32 16.02 12.97
C LEU A 871 -19.51 15.99 13.94
N GLY A 872 -20.70 16.35 13.48
CA GLY A 872 -21.93 16.22 14.27
C GLY A 872 -22.20 14.79 14.75
N VAL A 873 -21.92 13.81 13.89
CA VAL A 873 -22.02 12.37 14.23
C VAL A 873 -20.96 11.95 15.24
N LEU A 874 -19.69 12.34 15.04
CA LEU A 874 -18.59 11.98 15.94
C LEU A 874 -18.77 12.59 17.34
N VAL A 875 -19.19 13.86 17.41
CA VAL A 875 -19.50 14.54 18.69
C VAL A 875 -20.61 13.81 19.44
N ARG A 876 -21.69 13.40 18.75
CA ARG A 876 -22.78 12.63 19.37
C ARG A 876 -22.27 11.30 19.95
N LEU A 877 -21.45 10.55 19.19
CA LEU A 877 -20.86 9.29 19.68
C LEU A 877 -19.99 9.51 20.93
N ARG A 878 -19.18 10.58 20.94
CA ARG A 878 -18.41 10.97 22.12
C ARG A 878 -19.32 11.28 23.31
N ASP A 879 -20.37 12.06 23.11
CA ASP A 879 -21.30 12.48 24.16
C ASP A 879 -22.08 11.31 24.77
N GLU A 880 -22.19 10.17 24.06
CA GLU A 880 -22.66 8.90 24.56
C GLU A 880 -21.62 8.17 25.47
N GLY A 881 -20.45 8.75 25.70
CA GLY A 881 -19.40 8.23 26.58
C GLY A 881 -18.29 7.44 25.83
N ASN A 882 -18.38 7.27 24.54
CA ASN A 882 -17.41 6.52 23.77
C ASN A 882 -16.10 7.29 23.59
N THR A 883 -15.00 6.58 23.36
CA THR A 883 -13.71 7.13 23.04
C THR A 883 -13.52 7.10 21.52
N ILE A 884 -13.14 8.22 20.93
CA ILE A 884 -12.95 8.35 19.48
C ILE A 884 -11.52 8.79 19.21
N VAL A 885 -10.79 8.00 18.45
CA VAL A 885 -9.43 8.32 17.99
C VAL A 885 -9.46 8.46 16.47
N VAL A 886 -9.06 9.62 15.98
CA VAL A 886 -9.09 9.95 14.55
C VAL A 886 -7.69 10.31 14.09
N ILE A 887 -7.19 9.64 13.06
CA ILE A 887 -6.00 10.11 12.34
C ILE A 887 -6.48 11.15 11.32
N GLU A 888 -5.98 12.39 11.41
CA GLU A 888 -6.46 13.47 10.55
C GLU A 888 -5.43 14.55 10.24
N HIS A 889 -5.62 15.16 9.07
CA HIS A 889 -4.86 16.31 8.59
C HIS A 889 -5.75 17.54 8.39
N ASN A 890 -7.06 17.37 8.34
CA ASN A 890 -8.01 18.45 8.14
C ASN A 890 -8.09 19.36 9.37
N LEU A 891 -7.78 20.65 9.20
CA LEU A 891 -7.73 21.61 10.30
C LEU A 891 -9.09 21.85 10.94
N ASP A 892 -10.19 21.67 10.20
CA ASP A 892 -11.55 21.82 10.74
C ASP A 892 -11.88 20.71 11.75
N VAL A 893 -11.42 19.50 11.49
CA VAL A 893 -11.54 18.38 12.44
C VAL A 893 -10.62 18.59 13.64
N ILE A 894 -9.35 18.94 13.40
CA ILE A 894 -8.37 19.14 14.47
C ILE A 894 -8.80 20.25 15.42
N LYS A 895 -9.31 21.40 14.90
CA LYS A 895 -9.80 22.49 15.75
C LYS A 895 -11.02 22.14 16.57
N THR A 896 -11.81 21.12 16.17
CA THR A 896 -13.01 20.66 16.91
C THR A 896 -12.73 19.54 17.91
N ALA A 897 -11.57 18.90 17.87
CA ALA A 897 -11.17 17.83 18.77
C ALA A 897 -11.05 18.31 20.22
N ASP A 898 -11.29 17.43 21.19
CA ASP A 898 -11.05 17.70 22.61
C ASP A 898 -9.56 17.56 22.96
N TRP A 899 -8.85 16.64 22.31
CA TRP A 899 -7.44 16.34 22.52
C TRP A 899 -6.72 16.11 21.20
N VAL A 900 -5.47 16.52 21.14
CA VAL A 900 -4.61 16.32 19.97
C VAL A 900 -3.30 15.66 20.41
N ILE A 901 -2.83 14.73 19.61
CA ILE A 901 -1.51 14.09 19.71
C ILE A 901 -0.80 14.39 18.39
N ASP A 902 0.20 15.29 18.42
CA ASP A 902 0.95 15.67 17.23
C ASP A 902 2.25 14.88 17.12
N MET A 903 2.45 14.21 15.99
CA MET A 903 3.58 13.33 15.71
C MET A 903 4.52 13.95 14.68
N GLY A 904 5.81 13.73 14.87
CA GLY A 904 6.82 14.28 13.97
C GLY A 904 8.24 14.01 14.45
N PRO A 905 9.18 14.97 14.26
CA PRO A 905 9.00 16.27 13.54
C PRO A 905 8.90 16.11 12.02
N GLU A 906 9.47 15.03 11.46
CA GLU A 906 9.50 14.71 10.02
C GLU A 906 8.84 13.37 9.72
N GLY A 907 8.86 12.94 8.44
CA GLY A 907 8.44 11.60 8.03
C GLY A 907 9.59 10.58 8.04
N GLY A 908 9.25 9.28 8.01
CA GLY A 908 10.22 8.17 7.98
C GLY A 908 11.14 8.16 9.20
N ASP A 909 12.43 7.96 8.97
CA ASP A 909 13.44 7.91 10.04
C ASP A 909 13.60 9.23 10.78
N GLY A 910 13.18 10.34 10.21
CA GLY A 910 13.15 11.64 10.88
C GLY A 910 11.96 11.84 11.82
N GLY A 911 10.98 10.92 11.79
CA GLY A 911 9.74 10.97 12.56
C GLY A 911 9.71 10.06 13.78
N GLY A 912 8.52 9.55 14.07
CA GLY A 912 8.29 8.54 15.10
C GLY A 912 8.33 9.06 16.54
N GLN A 913 8.19 10.36 16.75
CA GLN A 913 8.17 10.99 18.07
C GLN A 913 6.81 11.69 18.31
N VAL A 914 6.41 11.81 19.55
CA VAL A 914 5.31 12.68 19.97
C VAL A 914 5.92 14.05 20.23
N ILE A 915 5.50 15.06 19.47
CA ILE A 915 6.00 16.44 19.62
C ILE A 915 5.27 17.12 20.78
N VAL A 916 3.95 17.11 20.74
CA VAL A 916 3.11 17.75 21.75
C VAL A 916 1.79 17.02 21.88
N THR A 917 1.22 17.00 23.09
CA THR A 917 -0.12 16.51 23.37
C THR A 917 -0.89 17.52 24.17
N GLY A 918 -2.18 17.70 23.91
CA GLY A 918 -3.01 18.64 24.63
C GLY A 918 -4.26 19.05 23.87
N THR A 919 -4.89 20.13 24.33
CA THR A 919 -6.00 20.73 23.56
C THR A 919 -5.47 21.38 22.29
N PRO A 920 -6.29 21.57 21.25
CA PRO A 920 -5.89 22.26 20.03
C PRO A 920 -5.21 23.61 20.28
N GLU A 921 -5.66 24.36 21.29
CA GLU A 921 -5.07 25.63 21.68
C GLU A 921 -3.65 25.48 22.26
N ALA A 922 -3.41 24.41 23.03
CA ALA A 922 -2.07 24.09 23.56
C ALA A 922 -1.10 23.71 22.44
N VAL A 923 -1.56 22.89 21.50
CA VAL A 923 -0.75 22.49 20.32
C VAL A 923 -0.43 23.70 19.43
N ALA A 924 -1.37 24.64 19.28
CA ALA A 924 -1.16 25.84 18.49
C ALA A 924 -0.08 26.79 19.06
N LEU A 925 0.25 26.67 20.34
CA LEU A 925 1.31 27.44 21.00
C LEU A 925 2.69 26.79 20.89
N ASP A 926 2.76 25.53 20.48
CA ASP A 926 4.04 24.82 20.36
C ASP A 926 4.79 25.22 19.08
N ALA A 927 6.02 25.66 19.25
CA ALA A 927 6.86 26.16 18.13
C ALA A 927 7.44 25.05 17.26
N GLU A 928 7.57 23.81 17.78
CA GLU A 928 8.10 22.66 17.06
C GLU A 928 7.01 21.96 16.24
N SER A 929 5.73 22.14 16.63
CA SER A 929 4.60 21.55 15.93
C SER A 929 4.34 22.22 14.58
N HIS A 930 4.48 21.47 13.51
CA HIS A 930 4.04 21.91 12.18
C HIS A 930 2.53 22.10 12.13
N THR A 931 1.77 21.18 12.67
CA THR A 931 0.30 21.26 12.78
C THR A 931 -0.12 22.50 13.57
N GLY A 932 0.56 22.77 14.71
CA GLY A 932 0.30 23.93 15.57
C GLY A 932 0.39 25.26 14.86
N ARG A 933 1.36 25.43 13.96
CA ARG A 933 1.53 26.68 13.17
C ARG A 933 0.34 26.98 12.26
N TYR A 934 -0.24 25.97 11.62
CA TYR A 934 -1.43 26.13 10.76
C TYR A 934 -2.69 26.29 11.62
N LEU A 935 -2.80 25.51 12.69
CA LEU A 935 -3.93 25.53 13.61
C LEU A 935 -4.09 26.91 14.29
N ALA A 936 -2.99 27.57 14.67
CA ALA A 936 -3.00 28.90 15.27
C ALA A 936 -3.73 29.93 14.39
N ARG A 937 -3.55 29.87 13.06
CA ARG A 937 -4.24 30.76 12.11
C ARG A 937 -5.74 30.55 12.11
N VAL A 938 -6.19 29.29 12.12
CA VAL A 938 -7.59 28.90 12.06
C VAL A 938 -8.31 29.24 13.38
N LEU A 939 -7.66 29.02 14.52
CA LEU A 939 -8.20 29.37 15.83
C LEU A 939 -8.31 30.89 16.02
N ALA A 940 -7.30 31.67 15.55
CA ALA A 940 -7.34 33.14 15.60
C ALA A 940 -8.49 33.73 14.76
N ALA A 941 -8.70 33.19 13.55
CA ALA A 941 -9.83 33.60 12.69
C ALA A 941 -11.20 33.26 13.33
N GLY A 942 -11.27 32.19 14.15
CA GLY A 942 -12.45 31.83 14.92
C GLY A 942 -12.78 32.79 16.08
N SER A 943 -11.77 33.28 16.78
CA SER A 943 -11.93 34.19 17.94
C SER A 943 -12.28 35.64 17.56
N GLY A 944 -11.83 36.12 16.41
CA GLY A 944 -12.11 37.49 15.93
C GLY A 944 -13.60 37.80 15.64
N ALA A 945 -14.41 36.78 15.38
CA ALA A 945 -15.86 36.98 15.12
C ALA A 945 -16.73 36.97 16.39
N ALA A 946 -16.22 36.45 17.53
CA ALA A 946 -16.91 36.53 18.81
C ALA A 946 -16.83 37.94 19.45
N THR A 947 -15.73 38.66 19.12
CA THR A 947 -15.54 40.07 19.61
C THR A 947 -16.30 41.10 18.79
N ALA A 948 -16.79 40.79 17.59
CA ALA A 948 -17.52 41.74 16.74
C ALA A 948 -19.02 41.85 17.09
N LYS A 949 -19.57 41.05 18.03
CA LYS A 949 -21.00 41.13 18.42
C LYS A 949 -21.26 41.84 19.73
N SER A 950 -20.26 42.35 20.46
CA SER A 950 -20.44 43.24 21.59
C SER A 950 -20.19 44.70 21.18
N LYS A 951 -21.20 45.35 20.61
CA LYS A 951 -21.21 46.82 20.54
C LYS A 951 -21.15 47.34 21.97
N PRO A 952 -20.22 48.24 22.35
CA PRO A 952 -20.30 48.93 23.64
C PRO A 952 -21.45 49.90 23.58
N ALA A 953 -22.31 49.85 24.58
CA ALA A 953 -23.31 50.88 24.82
C ALA A 953 -22.60 52.24 25.02
N ALA A 954 -22.97 53.22 24.23
CA ALA A 954 -22.45 54.55 24.30
C ALA A 954 -22.74 55.20 25.65
N ALA A 955 -21.74 55.29 26.51
CA ALA A 955 -21.76 56.14 27.72
C ALA A 955 -21.51 57.56 27.30
N GLY A 956 -22.59 58.34 27.23
CA GLY A 956 -22.53 59.77 27.02
C GLY A 956 -22.01 60.46 28.20
N THR A 957 -20.80 60.97 28.18
CA THR A 957 -20.25 61.94 29.12
C THR A 957 -20.79 63.37 28.79
N LYS A 958 -21.74 63.83 29.59
CA LYS A 958 -22.01 65.29 29.69
C LYS A 958 -21.23 65.85 30.80
N ALA A 959 -20.32 66.74 30.51
CA ALA A 959 -19.60 67.61 31.47
C ALA A 959 -20.58 68.57 32.19
N ALA A 960 -20.56 68.55 33.49
CA ALA A 960 -21.30 69.51 34.35
C ALA A 960 -20.42 70.71 34.58
N ALA A 961 -20.92 71.92 34.20
CA ALA A 961 -20.45 73.24 34.71
C ALA A 961 -21.36 73.68 35.86
N ALA A 962 -20.73 74.01 36.95
CA ALA A 962 -21.34 74.48 38.17
C ALA A 962 -21.87 75.89 38.01
N ARG A 963 -23.01 76.21 38.65
CA ARG A 963 -23.29 77.50 39.38
C ARG A 963 -24.69 77.32 39.99
N GLY A 964 -24.83 77.29 41.30
CA GLY A 964 -25.14 78.35 42.31
C GLY A 964 -26.60 78.70 42.45
N GLY A 965 -27.22 78.46 43.62
CA GLY A 965 -28.31 79.32 44.05
C GLY A 965 -29.52 78.61 44.67
N ARG A 966 -29.52 78.34 45.91
CA ARG A 966 -30.52 78.63 47.03
C ARG A 966 -32.03 78.44 46.82
N ARG A 967 -32.57 77.72 47.81
CA ARG A 967 -33.85 77.88 48.56
C ARG A 967 -34.98 76.98 48.22
N ALA A 968 -35.32 76.26 49.30
CA ALA A 968 -36.58 75.60 49.60
C ALA A 968 -37.65 76.66 49.93
N PRO A 969 -38.88 76.31 50.35
CA PRO A 969 -39.63 75.09 50.46
C PRO A 969 -41.15 75.26 50.06
N SER A 970 -41.91 74.24 50.31
CA SER A 970 -43.33 74.18 50.75
C SER A 970 -44.29 73.46 49.81
N ARG A 971 -44.76 72.34 50.28
CA ARG A 971 -46.13 71.97 50.69
C ARG A 971 -47.31 71.89 49.70
N ARG A 972 -47.91 70.71 49.83
CA ARG A 972 -49.30 70.29 49.64
C ARG A 972 -49.82 70.16 48.21
N GLY A 973 -50.45 69.15 47.81
CA GLY A 973 -51.60 68.47 48.35
C GLY A 973 -52.44 68.07 47.15
N GLY A 974 -53.02 66.92 47.16
CA GLY A 974 -53.97 66.37 46.21
C GLY A 974 -53.72 64.93 45.81
#